data_b2adb4323c3fdbd99deca8123ef4ce6d
#
_entry.id   b2adb4323c3fdbd99deca8123ef4ce6d
#
_cell.length_a   1.000
_cell.length_b   1.000
_cell.length_c   1.000
_cell.angle_alpha   90.00
_cell.angle_beta   90.00
_cell.angle_gamma   90.00
#
_symmetry.space_group_name_H-M   'P 1'
#
loop_
_entity.id
_entity.type
_entity.pdbx_description
1 polymer ?
#
loop_
_entity_poly.entity_id
_entity_poly.type
_entity_poly.pdbx_seq_one_letter_code
_entity_poly.pdbx_strand_id
1 'polypeptide(L)'
;MTVSTPTSLTPTRTPPAPPAPQLILATDLDGTFLAGDPAARHRLYRLVDQHPGIRLIFITGRGLEAVMPLLSDPAIPRPDYVVCDVGATVVDGHTLQPLQPLQSMIDAHWPGEQVVAAAMRPFTALQRQDVPQERRCSYFCDPDTLAPLRSQIQAAAQALGCDVLYSADRYLDILPPDTDKGRTLAALARLLELPRDRILVAGDTLNDLSMYTSGFRGVCVGDSEPALTAATADLKHTFHAQAPGCGGILEAIEHFGLLADDDPFLRPPPQARADGADLVMVYHRLPFDEVMEDGVLVQRPPRSPNGIIPSLLSFFEGGQKGSWVAWGIDEPKRGPFQTHLAVDAERYPTLTAARVPLSKQEVDIFYKRFSKEAFWPMLHVFWERAKFREEDWQVFLKVNRKFAEATAAEAAHGATVWIHDYNLWMVPATLRELRPDLKIAFFHHTYFPSADVFNVVPWRREIIGSLLSCDYIGFHIPRQVENFVDVVRGAMPAERLAWESCAPRFLTYGCAVGLDTMTTRLRVGDREVALGAHPVGTDLRRIHNVLARSDVRNDIFKLRREIGARKLVLSVERLDYTKGTLAKLEAFERLLEQHPDRQGKVTLLMICVPAAREMTIYRTLQNQIEQAVGRINGRFSRLDWTPVRFFAQALPFEEVVAHYAAAQVMWITPLRDGLNLVSKEFVATQGIEGSNGVLVLSEFAGAAAELKGAVLTNPHDPADLTAGLLQALSMPDDEATGRMRQLFGSVEYYDVDRWGRDFLDAVRNSHAEG
;
A
#
# COMPACT_ATOMS: atom_id res chain seq x y z
N MET A 1 -13.84 -30.62 -50.54
CA MET A 1 -14.89 -29.64 -50.25
C MET A 1 -15.74 -30.22 -49.15
N THR A 2 -15.50 -29.85 -47.94
CA THR A 2 -16.39 -30.12 -46.79
C THR A 2 -16.43 -28.81 -45.98
N VAL A 3 -17.61 -28.20 -46.02
CA VAL A 3 -17.91 -26.94 -45.37
C VAL A 3 -18.14 -27.21 -43.89
N SER A 4 -17.30 -26.61 -43.02
CA SER A 4 -17.50 -26.63 -41.56
C SER A 4 -18.49 -25.53 -41.18
N THR A 5 -19.53 -25.90 -40.50
CA THR A 5 -20.52 -25.04 -39.85
C THR A 5 -19.90 -24.25 -38.71
N PRO A 6 -20.23 -22.97 -38.49
CA PRO A 6 -19.69 -22.22 -37.36
C PRO A 6 -20.35 -22.60 -36.04
N THR A 7 -19.53 -22.84 -35.05
CA THR A 7 -19.90 -23.11 -33.66
C THR A 7 -20.64 -21.90 -33.05
N SER A 8 -21.75 -22.14 -32.40
CA SER A 8 -22.58 -21.17 -31.70
C SER A 8 -21.82 -20.41 -30.62
N LEU A 9 -21.82 -19.11 -30.72
CA LEU A 9 -21.37 -18.19 -29.67
C LEU A 9 -22.33 -18.31 -28.48
N THR A 10 -21.82 -18.75 -27.35
CA THR A 10 -22.50 -18.69 -26.05
C THR A 10 -22.76 -17.21 -25.71
N PRO A 11 -23.93 -16.83 -25.21
CA PRO A 11 -24.23 -15.46 -24.85
C PRO A 11 -23.33 -15.05 -23.65
N THR A 12 -22.56 -13.99 -23.85
CA THR A 12 -21.83 -13.31 -22.77
C THR A 12 -22.81 -12.88 -21.70
N ARG A 13 -22.69 -13.43 -20.50
CA ARG A 13 -23.41 -12.95 -19.31
C ARG A 13 -23.08 -11.47 -19.12
N THR A 14 -24.09 -10.63 -19.22
CA THR A 14 -24.02 -9.24 -18.77
C THR A 14 -23.57 -9.23 -17.31
N PRO A 15 -22.59 -8.41 -16.92
CA PRO A 15 -22.23 -8.28 -15.51
C PRO A 15 -23.46 -7.89 -14.69
N PRO A 16 -23.62 -8.41 -13.46
CA PRO A 16 -24.75 -8.03 -12.61
C PRO A 16 -24.73 -6.51 -12.42
N ALA A 17 -25.91 -5.89 -12.50
CA ALA A 17 -26.07 -4.48 -12.21
C ALA A 17 -25.51 -4.17 -10.82
N PRO A 18 -24.83 -3.03 -10.62
CA PRO A 18 -24.33 -2.65 -9.32
C PRO A 18 -25.48 -2.65 -8.29
N PRO A 19 -25.24 -3.08 -7.04
CA PRO A 19 -26.26 -3.10 -6.00
C PRO A 19 -26.87 -1.70 -5.84
N ALA A 20 -28.17 -1.63 -5.54
CA ALA A 20 -28.85 -0.38 -5.29
C ALA A 20 -28.15 0.37 -4.14
N PRO A 21 -27.93 1.70 -4.24
CA PRO A 21 -27.23 2.45 -3.21
C PRO A 21 -27.99 2.40 -1.87
N GLN A 22 -27.25 2.20 -0.78
CA GLN A 22 -27.80 2.21 0.57
C GLN A 22 -27.95 3.64 1.08
N LEU A 23 -27.03 4.53 0.69
CA LEU A 23 -27.03 5.96 1.01
C LEU A 23 -26.61 6.75 -0.23
N ILE A 24 -27.29 7.86 -0.45
CA ILE A 24 -26.91 8.89 -1.44
C ILE A 24 -26.74 10.18 -0.65
N LEU A 25 -25.48 10.57 -0.45
CA LEU A 25 -25.15 11.82 0.23
C LEU A 25 -25.09 12.97 -0.79
N ALA A 26 -26.04 13.90 -0.71
CA ALA A 26 -26.11 15.09 -1.54
C ALA A 26 -25.80 16.31 -0.65
N THR A 27 -24.59 16.84 -0.74
CA THR A 27 -24.07 17.79 0.26
C THR A 27 -23.62 19.09 -0.35
N ASP A 28 -23.88 20.20 0.36
CA ASP A 28 -23.14 21.45 0.13
C ASP A 28 -21.66 21.26 0.51
N LEU A 29 -20.80 22.15 0.02
CA LEU A 29 -19.35 22.11 0.23
C LEU A 29 -18.90 23.01 1.39
N ASP A 30 -19.14 24.31 1.24
CA ASP A 30 -18.63 25.32 2.18
C ASP A 30 -19.44 25.30 3.48
N GLY A 31 -18.78 25.24 4.64
CA GLY A 31 -19.48 25.13 5.92
C GLY A 31 -20.06 23.73 6.22
N THR A 32 -20.18 22.87 5.22
CA THR A 32 -20.79 21.53 5.35
C THR A 32 -19.78 20.42 5.12
N PHE A 33 -19.53 20.01 3.87
CA PHE A 33 -18.65 18.84 3.56
C PHE A 33 -17.17 19.15 3.77
N LEU A 34 -16.74 20.39 3.55
CA LEU A 34 -15.34 20.82 3.75
C LEU A 34 -15.07 21.28 5.18
N ALA A 35 -16.08 21.32 6.05
CA ALA A 35 -16.03 21.86 7.40
C ALA A 35 -16.14 20.77 8.49
N GLY A 36 -15.99 21.19 9.73
CA GLY A 36 -16.09 20.35 10.92
C GLY A 36 -14.72 19.93 11.47
N ASP A 37 -14.78 19.18 12.57
CA ASP A 37 -13.59 18.62 13.21
C ASP A 37 -12.79 17.73 12.25
N PRO A 38 -11.45 17.84 12.20
CA PRO A 38 -10.61 17.03 11.31
C PRO A 38 -10.83 15.52 11.41
N ALA A 39 -11.07 14.99 12.62
CA ALA A 39 -11.32 13.55 12.81
C ALA A 39 -12.70 13.14 12.25
N ALA A 40 -13.74 13.95 12.47
CA ALA A 40 -15.07 13.72 11.91
C ALA A 40 -15.05 13.82 10.38
N ARG A 41 -14.39 14.85 9.82
CA ARG A 41 -14.21 15.02 8.38
C ARG A 41 -13.53 13.81 7.76
N HIS A 42 -12.43 13.38 8.36
CA HIS A 42 -11.69 12.22 7.88
C HIS A 42 -12.52 10.92 7.95
N ARG A 43 -13.30 10.74 9.05
CA ARG A 43 -14.22 9.60 9.20
C ARG A 43 -15.31 9.59 8.11
N LEU A 44 -15.92 10.73 7.82
CA LEU A 44 -16.94 10.85 6.76
C LEU A 44 -16.33 10.60 5.38
N TYR A 45 -15.18 11.20 5.08
CA TYR A 45 -14.51 11.04 3.78
C TYR A 45 -14.17 9.58 3.52
N ARG A 46 -13.63 8.89 4.51
CA ARG A 46 -13.36 7.46 4.42
C ARG A 46 -14.62 6.63 4.23
N LEU A 47 -15.68 6.94 4.97
CA LEU A 47 -16.97 6.26 4.83
C LEU A 47 -17.46 6.37 3.39
N VAL A 48 -17.46 7.56 2.83
CA VAL A 48 -17.93 7.83 1.47
C VAL A 48 -17.06 7.16 0.42
N ASP A 49 -15.74 7.21 0.58
CA ASP A 49 -14.78 6.71 -0.41
C ASP A 49 -14.67 5.17 -0.45
N GLN A 50 -14.86 4.52 0.69
CA GLN A 50 -14.64 3.08 0.83
C GLN A 50 -15.91 2.24 0.90
N HIS A 51 -17.07 2.83 1.20
CA HIS A 51 -18.32 2.07 1.32
C HIS A 51 -19.01 1.90 -0.03
N PRO A 52 -19.10 0.66 -0.57
CA PRO A 52 -19.59 0.41 -1.94
C PRO A 52 -21.08 0.74 -2.16
N GLY A 53 -21.84 0.92 -1.08
CA GLY A 53 -23.24 1.28 -1.11
C GLY A 53 -23.51 2.77 -0.99
N ILE A 54 -22.48 3.63 -0.96
CA ILE A 54 -22.64 5.09 -0.87
C ILE A 54 -22.38 5.74 -2.23
N ARG A 55 -23.23 6.71 -2.57
CA ARG A 55 -23.07 7.63 -3.70
C ARG A 55 -22.90 9.04 -3.18
N LEU A 56 -22.01 9.81 -3.76
CA LEU A 56 -21.73 11.20 -3.37
C LEU A 56 -22.15 12.17 -4.47
N ILE A 57 -22.90 13.20 -4.10
CA ILE A 57 -23.29 14.29 -5.00
C ILE A 57 -22.89 15.60 -4.34
N PHE A 58 -22.02 16.39 -4.98
CA PHE A 58 -21.78 17.77 -4.55
C PHE A 58 -22.86 18.70 -5.08
N ILE A 59 -23.39 19.55 -4.22
CA ILE A 59 -24.39 20.57 -4.58
C ILE A 59 -23.95 21.90 -4.01
N THR A 60 -23.38 22.76 -4.84
CA THR A 60 -22.70 23.96 -4.36
C THR A 60 -23.12 25.22 -5.09
N GLY A 61 -22.98 26.36 -4.40
CA GLY A 61 -23.05 27.67 -5.01
C GLY A 61 -21.85 28.04 -5.88
N ARG A 62 -20.74 27.29 -5.78
CA ARG A 62 -19.54 27.53 -6.60
C ARG A 62 -19.80 27.18 -8.07
N GLY A 63 -19.15 27.91 -8.98
CA GLY A 63 -19.04 27.49 -10.38
C GLY A 63 -18.10 26.31 -10.57
N LEU A 64 -18.21 25.59 -11.68
CA LEU A 64 -17.45 24.39 -11.96
C LEU A 64 -15.93 24.60 -11.85
N GLU A 65 -15.41 25.71 -12.37
CA GLU A 65 -13.98 26.03 -12.31
C GLU A 65 -13.46 26.13 -10.85
N ALA A 66 -14.30 26.64 -9.93
CA ALA A 66 -13.95 26.74 -8.52
C ALA A 66 -14.05 25.40 -7.78
N VAL A 67 -14.74 24.40 -8.34
CA VAL A 67 -14.82 23.03 -7.82
C VAL A 67 -13.68 22.16 -8.34
N MET A 68 -13.14 22.44 -9.51
CA MET A 68 -12.08 21.65 -10.16
C MET A 68 -10.86 21.37 -9.26
N PRO A 69 -10.31 22.33 -8.47
CA PRO A 69 -9.23 22.06 -7.54
C PRO A 69 -9.61 21.01 -6.49
N LEU A 70 -10.85 21.02 -5.97
CA LEU A 70 -11.33 20.06 -4.99
C LEU A 70 -11.43 18.64 -5.59
N LEU A 71 -11.87 18.53 -6.84
CA LEU A 71 -11.93 17.25 -7.56
C LEU A 71 -10.55 16.66 -7.86
N SER A 72 -9.51 17.49 -7.81
CA SER A 72 -8.12 17.10 -8.03
C SER A 72 -7.38 16.82 -6.72
N ASP A 73 -7.98 17.16 -5.57
CA ASP A 73 -7.41 16.90 -4.25
C ASP A 73 -7.66 15.44 -3.83
N PRO A 74 -6.61 14.60 -3.70
CA PRO A 74 -6.76 13.20 -3.32
C PRO A 74 -7.28 12.99 -1.88
N ALA A 75 -7.27 14.03 -1.05
CA ALA A 75 -7.81 13.97 0.30
C ALA A 75 -9.33 14.14 0.35
N ILE A 76 -9.97 14.58 -0.74
CA ILE A 76 -11.41 14.80 -0.83
C ILE A 76 -12.04 13.69 -1.67
N PRO A 77 -13.06 12.96 -1.16
CA PRO A 77 -13.78 11.95 -1.92
C PRO A 77 -14.33 12.50 -3.22
N ARG A 78 -14.14 11.77 -4.30
CA ARG A 78 -14.62 12.17 -5.61
C ARG A 78 -16.13 11.90 -5.74
N PRO A 79 -16.96 12.92 -6.08
CA PRO A 79 -18.38 12.71 -6.22
C PRO A 79 -18.73 11.98 -7.53
N ASP A 80 -19.85 11.26 -7.52
CA ASP A 80 -20.44 10.68 -8.73
C ASP A 80 -20.99 11.78 -9.65
N TYR A 81 -21.58 12.83 -9.05
CA TYR A 81 -22.16 13.98 -9.78
C TYR A 81 -21.85 15.29 -9.07
N VAL A 82 -21.72 16.36 -9.85
CA VAL A 82 -21.54 17.72 -9.34
C VAL A 82 -22.62 18.63 -9.87
N VAL A 83 -23.34 19.26 -8.94
CA VAL A 83 -24.33 20.28 -9.21
C VAL A 83 -23.73 21.62 -8.76
N CYS A 84 -23.39 22.47 -9.72
CA CYS A 84 -22.75 23.76 -9.53
C CYS A 84 -23.69 24.93 -9.80
N ASP A 85 -23.20 26.16 -9.61
CA ASP A 85 -23.90 27.38 -9.95
C ASP A 85 -25.33 27.44 -9.34
N VAL A 86 -25.44 27.07 -8.05
CA VAL A 86 -26.72 27.02 -7.31
C VAL A 86 -27.78 26.13 -7.98
N GLY A 87 -27.37 25.12 -8.75
CA GLY A 87 -28.25 24.21 -9.45
C GLY A 87 -28.27 24.36 -10.99
N ALA A 88 -27.64 25.41 -11.55
CA ALA A 88 -27.72 25.69 -12.99
C ALA A 88 -26.75 24.86 -13.85
N THR A 89 -25.77 24.21 -13.26
CA THR A 89 -24.80 23.37 -13.98
C THR A 89 -24.77 21.97 -13.37
N VAL A 90 -24.93 20.92 -14.18
CA VAL A 90 -24.92 19.51 -13.74
C VAL A 90 -23.95 18.71 -14.60
N VAL A 91 -22.95 18.13 -13.97
CA VAL A 91 -21.94 17.32 -14.65
C VAL A 91 -21.73 15.97 -13.97
N ASP A 92 -21.27 15.00 -14.73
CA ASP A 92 -20.73 13.75 -14.22
C ASP A 92 -19.42 14.02 -13.48
N GLY A 93 -19.29 13.53 -12.25
CA GLY A 93 -18.15 13.84 -11.38
C GLY A 93 -16.81 13.26 -11.85
N HIS A 94 -16.83 12.22 -12.71
CA HIS A 94 -15.61 11.57 -13.23
C HIS A 94 -15.19 12.11 -14.58
N THR A 95 -16.13 12.33 -15.49
CA THR A 95 -15.83 12.79 -16.86
C THR A 95 -15.92 14.30 -17.02
N LEU A 96 -16.57 14.98 -16.09
CA LEU A 96 -16.90 16.42 -16.11
C LEU A 96 -17.75 16.81 -17.32
N GLN A 97 -18.37 15.85 -17.98
CA GLN A 97 -19.30 16.13 -19.08
C GLN A 97 -20.66 16.54 -18.56
N PRO A 98 -21.33 17.51 -19.23
CA PRO A 98 -22.71 17.89 -18.89
C PRO A 98 -23.66 16.69 -18.93
N LEU A 99 -24.46 16.52 -17.88
CA LEU A 99 -25.40 15.40 -17.77
C LEU A 99 -26.65 15.65 -18.62
N GLN A 100 -26.77 14.92 -19.71
CA GLN A 100 -27.89 15.03 -20.62
C GLN A 100 -29.03 14.07 -20.26
N PRO A 101 -30.34 14.42 -20.48
CA PRO A 101 -30.82 15.69 -21.09
C PRO A 101 -30.98 16.85 -20.11
N LEU A 102 -30.68 16.66 -18.81
CA LEU A 102 -30.98 17.65 -17.75
C LEU A 102 -30.30 19.01 -18.02
N GLN A 103 -29.03 18.98 -18.39
CA GLN A 103 -28.29 20.23 -18.69
C GLN A 103 -28.89 20.97 -19.89
N SER A 104 -29.27 20.27 -20.95
CA SER A 104 -29.90 20.90 -22.10
C SER A 104 -31.26 21.54 -21.77
N MET A 105 -32.00 20.97 -20.82
CA MET A 105 -33.28 21.54 -20.35
C MET A 105 -33.06 22.85 -19.59
N ILE A 106 -32.02 22.93 -18.78
CA ILE A 106 -31.63 24.15 -18.06
C ILE A 106 -31.14 25.22 -19.07
N ASP A 107 -30.26 24.84 -19.98
CA ASP A 107 -29.65 25.75 -20.98
C ASP A 107 -30.71 26.34 -21.93
N ALA A 108 -31.76 25.60 -22.27
CA ALA A 108 -32.80 26.07 -23.16
C ALA A 108 -33.55 27.32 -22.65
N HIS A 109 -33.53 27.57 -21.34
CA HIS A 109 -34.26 28.68 -20.71
C HIS A 109 -33.31 29.77 -20.16
N TRP A 110 -32.00 29.63 -20.37
CA TRP A 110 -31.02 30.63 -19.95
C TRP A 110 -30.74 31.65 -21.06
N PRO A 111 -31.07 32.98 -20.85
CA PRO A 111 -30.86 33.98 -21.88
C PRO A 111 -29.40 34.33 -22.13
N GLY A 112 -28.50 33.86 -21.29
CA GLY A 112 -27.08 34.16 -21.33
C GLY A 112 -26.65 35.22 -20.34
N GLU A 113 -25.48 35.06 -19.78
CA GLU A 113 -24.89 35.91 -18.76
C GLU A 113 -24.86 37.39 -19.18
N GLN A 114 -24.47 37.68 -20.42
CA GLN A 114 -24.34 39.07 -20.90
C GLN A 114 -25.70 39.79 -20.97
N VAL A 115 -26.75 39.08 -21.32
CA VAL A 115 -28.11 39.61 -21.37
C VAL A 115 -28.62 39.98 -19.96
N VAL A 116 -28.42 39.04 -19.03
CA VAL A 116 -28.80 39.23 -17.62
C VAL A 116 -28.01 40.38 -16.99
N ALA A 117 -26.67 40.37 -17.17
CA ALA A 117 -25.83 41.44 -16.65
C ALA A 117 -26.19 42.83 -17.21
N ALA A 118 -26.58 42.93 -18.48
CA ALA A 118 -27.03 44.20 -19.08
C ALA A 118 -28.33 44.67 -18.45
N ALA A 119 -29.30 43.78 -18.17
CA ALA A 119 -30.57 44.11 -17.52
C ALA A 119 -30.40 44.54 -16.06
N MET A 120 -29.34 44.06 -15.38
CA MET A 120 -29.05 44.41 -13.97
C MET A 120 -28.22 45.69 -13.82
N ARG A 121 -27.59 46.23 -14.87
CA ARG A 121 -26.78 47.46 -14.82
C ARG A 121 -27.48 48.68 -14.20
N PRO A 122 -28.79 48.91 -14.37
CA PRO A 122 -29.46 50.04 -13.75
C PRO A 122 -29.46 50.01 -12.20
N PHE A 123 -29.28 48.81 -11.63
CA PHE A 123 -29.30 48.62 -10.15
C PHE A 123 -27.90 48.77 -9.60
N THR A 124 -27.46 50.01 -9.35
CA THR A 124 -26.10 50.35 -8.87
C THR A 124 -25.79 49.84 -7.47
N ALA A 125 -26.79 49.38 -6.71
CA ALA A 125 -26.62 48.70 -5.43
C ALA A 125 -26.09 47.25 -5.58
N LEU A 126 -26.13 46.70 -6.78
CA LEU A 126 -25.61 45.36 -7.07
C LEU A 126 -24.15 45.44 -7.50
N GLN A 127 -23.27 44.85 -6.74
CA GLN A 127 -21.87 44.69 -7.09
C GLN A 127 -21.64 43.30 -7.64
N ARG A 128 -21.35 43.17 -8.95
CA ARG A 128 -21.12 41.89 -9.59
C ARG A 128 -19.91 41.20 -8.95
N GLN A 129 -20.02 39.87 -8.73
CA GLN A 129 -18.91 39.08 -8.25
C GLN A 129 -17.92 38.85 -9.41
N ASP A 130 -16.64 38.99 -9.10
CA ASP A 130 -15.53 38.73 -10.05
C ASP A 130 -15.15 37.22 -10.00
N VAL A 131 -16.07 36.36 -10.49
CA VAL A 131 -15.90 34.93 -10.59
C VAL A 131 -16.45 34.46 -11.95
N PRO A 132 -15.96 33.34 -12.52
CA PRO A 132 -16.53 32.75 -13.72
C PRO A 132 -18.01 32.44 -13.52
N GLN A 133 -18.87 32.91 -14.44
CA GLN A 133 -20.33 32.78 -14.34
C GLN A 133 -20.89 32.42 -15.73
N GLU A 134 -21.23 31.17 -15.95
CA GLU A 134 -21.76 30.73 -17.26
C GLU A 134 -23.29 30.75 -17.29
N ARG A 135 -23.92 30.17 -16.25
CA ARG A 135 -25.38 29.93 -16.18
C ARG A 135 -26.03 30.60 -15.01
N ARG A 136 -25.36 31.59 -14.45
CA ARG A 136 -25.88 32.48 -13.39
C ARG A 136 -25.28 33.86 -13.51
N CYS A 137 -25.90 34.82 -12.84
CA CYS A 137 -25.30 36.12 -12.55
C CYS A 137 -25.36 36.37 -11.05
N SER A 138 -24.21 36.44 -10.39
CA SER A 138 -24.08 36.58 -8.93
C SER A 138 -23.58 38.00 -8.57
N TYR A 139 -24.21 38.55 -7.57
CA TYR A 139 -23.93 39.90 -7.08
C TYR A 139 -23.76 39.89 -5.57
N PHE A 140 -22.89 40.77 -5.07
CA PHE A 140 -22.93 41.21 -3.68
C PHE A 140 -23.95 42.32 -3.54
N CYS A 141 -24.69 42.32 -2.45
CA CYS A 141 -25.65 43.39 -2.11
C CYS A 141 -25.77 43.54 -0.59
N ASP A 142 -26.09 44.74 -0.16
CA ASP A 142 -26.41 45.03 1.22
C ASP A 142 -27.91 44.91 1.43
N PRO A 143 -28.40 44.26 2.52
CA PRO A 143 -29.81 44.02 2.77
C PRO A 143 -30.65 45.29 2.79
N ASP A 144 -30.16 46.32 3.44
CA ASP A 144 -30.90 47.60 3.62
C ASP A 144 -31.00 48.35 2.29
N THR A 145 -29.96 48.32 1.48
CA THR A 145 -29.92 48.93 0.15
C THR A 145 -30.75 48.13 -0.88
N LEU A 146 -30.83 46.82 -0.69
CA LEU A 146 -31.58 45.95 -1.57
C LEU A 146 -33.09 45.99 -1.32
N ALA A 147 -33.54 46.15 -0.07
CA ALA A 147 -34.94 46.07 0.31
C ALA A 147 -35.88 46.90 -0.58
N PRO A 148 -35.60 48.19 -0.86
CA PRO A 148 -36.46 48.99 -1.73
C PRO A 148 -36.40 48.61 -3.22
N LEU A 149 -35.35 47.93 -3.66
CA LEU A 149 -35.11 47.55 -5.06
C LEU A 149 -35.55 46.14 -5.40
N ARG A 150 -35.83 45.31 -4.39
CA ARG A 150 -36.12 43.87 -4.54
C ARG A 150 -37.20 43.58 -5.59
N SER A 151 -38.34 44.28 -5.52
CA SER A 151 -39.42 44.08 -6.45
C SER A 151 -39.05 44.49 -7.90
N GLN A 152 -38.25 45.53 -8.07
CA GLN A 152 -37.80 45.98 -9.40
C GLN A 152 -36.78 45.01 -10.00
N ILE A 153 -35.84 44.52 -9.20
CA ILE A 153 -34.86 43.51 -9.63
C ILE A 153 -35.58 42.22 -10.01
N GLN A 154 -36.54 41.78 -9.21
CA GLN A 154 -37.33 40.59 -9.47
C GLN A 154 -38.15 40.75 -10.78
N ALA A 155 -38.78 41.90 -11.02
CA ALA A 155 -39.49 42.17 -12.26
C ALA A 155 -38.58 42.20 -13.48
N ALA A 156 -37.34 42.77 -13.34
CA ALA A 156 -36.39 42.82 -14.42
C ALA A 156 -35.85 41.40 -14.77
N ALA A 157 -35.59 40.55 -13.78
CA ALA A 157 -35.22 39.15 -13.99
C ALA A 157 -36.34 38.31 -14.60
N GLN A 158 -37.57 38.46 -14.10
CA GLN A 158 -38.76 37.77 -14.62
C GLN A 158 -39.05 38.17 -16.08
N ALA A 159 -38.81 39.42 -16.46
CA ALA A 159 -38.93 39.85 -17.86
C ALA A 159 -37.99 39.09 -18.83
N LEU A 160 -36.89 38.54 -18.30
CA LEU A 160 -35.95 37.69 -19.01
C LEU A 160 -36.26 36.19 -18.84
N GLY A 161 -37.31 35.84 -18.12
CA GLY A 161 -37.62 34.44 -17.75
C GLY A 161 -36.67 33.87 -16.71
N CYS A 162 -36.04 34.69 -15.86
CA CYS A 162 -35.08 34.24 -14.86
C CYS A 162 -35.68 34.33 -13.44
N ASP A 163 -35.19 33.48 -12.55
CA ASP A 163 -35.48 33.51 -11.11
C ASP A 163 -34.39 34.28 -10.35
N VAL A 164 -34.78 34.85 -9.22
CA VAL A 164 -33.89 35.59 -8.31
C VAL A 164 -33.82 34.84 -6.99
N LEU A 165 -32.61 34.46 -6.57
CA LEU A 165 -32.33 33.88 -5.26
C LEU A 165 -31.49 34.87 -4.43
N TYR A 166 -31.93 35.15 -3.18
CA TYR A 166 -31.19 35.95 -2.22
C TYR A 166 -30.76 35.08 -1.05
N SER A 167 -29.49 35.11 -0.68
CA SER A 167 -28.95 34.25 0.37
C SER A 167 -27.89 34.96 1.22
N ALA A 168 -27.71 34.48 2.44
CA ALA A 168 -26.72 34.94 3.43
C ALA A 168 -26.73 36.46 3.66
N ASP A 169 -27.89 37.14 3.50
CA ASP A 169 -28.05 38.57 3.59
C ASP A 169 -27.00 39.42 2.83
N ARG A 170 -26.34 38.81 1.84
CA ARG A 170 -25.22 39.40 1.10
C ARG A 170 -25.21 39.06 -0.37
N TYR A 171 -25.73 37.89 -0.77
CA TYR A 171 -25.64 37.39 -2.12
C TYR A 171 -26.99 37.42 -2.84
N LEU A 172 -26.96 37.87 -4.10
CA LEU A 172 -28.09 37.79 -4.99
C LEU A 172 -27.67 37.06 -6.25
N ASP A 173 -28.32 35.93 -6.56
CA ASP A 173 -28.12 35.13 -7.75
C ASP A 173 -29.32 35.24 -8.68
N ILE A 174 -29.06 35.46 -9.97
CA ILE A 174 -30.06 35.37 -11.03
C ILE A 174 -29.78 34.08 -11.80
N LEU A 175 -30.80 33.23 -11.85
CA LEU A 175 -30.71 31.86 -12.29
C LEU A 175 -31.70 31.57 -13.44
N PRO A 176 -31.50 30.51 -14.25
CA PRO A 176 -32.52 29.99 -15.12
C PRO A 176 -33.83 29.71 -14.35
N PRO A 177 -35.01 29.75 -14.98
CA PRO A 177 -36.27 29.52 -14.30
C PRO A 177 -36.31 28.08 -13.74
N ASP A 178 -37.05 27.91 -12.65
CA ASP A 178 -37.24 26.64 -11.96
C ASP A 178 -35.93 25.94 -11.56
N THR A 179 -34.84 26.70 -11.38
CA THR A 179 -33.50 26.20 -11.07
C THR A 179 -33.06 26.65 -9.69
N ASP A 180 -32.81 25.70 -8.81
CA ASP A 180 -32.18 25.83 -7.51
C ASP A 180 -31.55 24.49 -7.09
N LYS A 181 -30.80 24.45 -5.98
CA LYS A 181 -30.14 23.24 -5.49
C LYS A 181 -31.13 22.06 -5.32
N GLY A 182 -32.30 22.29 -4.72
CA GLY A 182 -33.26 21.24 -4.42
C GLY A 182 -34.04 20.74 -5.64
N ARG A 183 -34.51 21.67 -6.50
CA ARG A 183 -35.22 21.32 -7.73
C ARG A 183 -34.33 20.55 -8.70
N THR A 184 -33.08 20.98 -8.85
CA THR A 184 -32.10 20.30 -9.70
C THR A 184 -31.73 18.94 -9.16
N LEU A 185 -31.54 18.79 -7.83
CA LEU A 185 -31.35 17.47 -7.21
C LEU A 185 -32.55 16.56 -7.43
N ALA A 186 -33.77 17.07 -7.31
CA ALA A 186 -34.99 16.29 -7.54
C ALA A 186 -35.12 15.85 -9.01
N ALA A 187 -34.69 16.69 -9.96
CA ALA A 187 -34.66 16.34 -11.37
C ALA A 187 -33.57 15.29 -11.67
N LEU A 188 -32.39 15.44 -11.09
CA LEU A 188 -31.28 14.48 -11.16
C LEU A 188 -31.69 13.13 -10.59
N ALA A 189 -32.32 13.11 -9.42
CA ALA A 189 -32.79 11.88 -8.78
C ALA A 189 -33.84 11.14 -9.63
N ARG A 190 -34.72 11.88 -10.31
CA ARG A 190 -35.70 11.27 -11.27
C ARG A 190 -35.00 10.73 -12.50
N LEU A 191 -34.05 11.47 -13.08
CA LEU A 191 -33.34 11.05 -14.28
C LEU A 191 -32.56 9.76 -14.06
N LEU A 192 -31.95 9.61 -12.88
CA LEU A 192 -31.10 8.47 -12.52
C LEU A 192 -31.85 7.38 -11.75
N GLU A 193 -33.16 7.51 -11.59
CA GLU A 193 -34.05 6.58 -10.84
C GLU A 193 -33.53 6.31 -9.41
N LEU A 194 -32.98 7.34 -8.75
CA LEU A 194 -32.42 7.22 -7.41
C LEU A 194 -33.55 7.09 -6.36
N PRO A 195 -33.42 6.15 -5.39
CA PRO A 195 -34.40 5.96 -4.33
C PRO A 195 -34.41 7.16 -3.38
N ARG A 196 -35.51 7.92 -3.34
CA ARG A 196 -35.62 9.19 -2.60
C ARG A 196 -35.44 9.01 -1.08
N ASP A 197 -35.86 7.90 -0.53
CA ASP A 197 -35.73 7.54 0.88
C ASP A 197 -34.28 7.22 1.30
N ARG A 198 -33.40 7.09 0.33
CA ARG A 198 -31.95 6.87 0.53
C ARG A 198 -31.13 8.16 0.34
N ILE A 199 -31.75 9.27 -0.08
CA ILE A 199 -31.06 10.54 -0.25
C ILE A 199 -31.05 11.30 1.08
N LEU A 200 -29.84 11.62 1.54
CA LEU A 200 -29.58 12.55 2.64
C LEU A 200 -29.00 13.85 2.07
N VAL A 201 -29.68 14.97 2.28
CA VAL A 201 -29.19 16.30 1.93
C VAL A 201 -28.52 16.94 3.13
N ALA A 202 -27.42 17.66 2.91
CA ALA A 202 -26.69 18.36 3.97
C ALA A 202 -26.34 19.78 3.51
N GLY A 203 -26.52 20.75 4.40
CA GLY A 203 -26.23 22.15 4.14
C GLY A 203 -26.21 22.96 5.44
N ASP A 204 -25.73 24.20 5.36
CA ASP A 204 -25.52 25.09 6.49
C ASP A 204 -26.08 26.52 6.28
N THR A 205 -26.42 26.89 5.05
CA THR A 205 -26.87 28.26 4.73
C THR A 205 -28.29 28.28 4.10
N LEU A 206 -28.93 29.45 4.10
CA LEU A 206 -30.30 29.60 3.59
C LEU A 206 -30.45 29.26 2.10
N ASN A 207 -29.36 29.27 1.33
CA ASN A 207 -29.35 28.83 -0.08
C ASN A 207 -29.60 27.31 -0.26
N ASP A 208 -29.48 26.52 0.83
CA ASP A 208 -29.73 25.09 0.87
C ASP A 208 -31.19 24.75 1.17
N LEU A 209 -32.01 25.75 1.58
CA LEU A 209 -33.39 25.54 2.00
C LEU A 209 -34.21 24.75 0.96
N SER A 210 -33.96 24.95 -0.32
CA SER A 210 -34.66 24.25 -1.40
C SER A 210 -34.43 22.74 -1.37
N MET A 211 -33.27 22.25 -0.89
CA MET A 211 -32.99 20.82 -0.73
C MET A 211 -33.88 20.18 0.33
N TYR A 212 -34.11 20.86 1.46
CA TYR A 212 -34.96 20.39 2.55
C TYR A 212 -36.45 20.42 2.16
N THR A 213 -36.89 21.49 1.52
CA THR A 213 -38.30 21.64 1.08
C THR A 213 -38.66 20.72 -0.09
N SER A 214 -37.69 20.14 -0.78
CA SER A 214 -37.90 19.13 -1.83
C SER A 214 -38.30 17.75 -1.31
N GLY A 215 -38.39 17.57 0.02
CA GLY A 215 -38.90 16.36 0.67
C GLY A 215 -37.90 15.21 0.76
N PHE A 216 -36.61 15.49 0.73
CA PHE A 216 -35.54 14.57 1.07
C PHE A 216 -35.32 14.53 2.60
N ARG A 217 -34.65 13.49 3.11
CA ARG A 217 -34.11 13.53 4.46
C ARG A 217 -32.98 14.55 4.48
N GLY A 218 -32.93 15.41 5.48
CA GLY A 218 -31.98 16.51 5.54
C GLY A 218 -31.29 16.63 6.88
N VAL A 219 -30.08 17.16 6.87
CA VAL A 219 -29.35 17.57 8.08
C VAL A 219 -28.90 19.00 7.97
N CYS A 220 -29.33 19.83 8.93
CA CYS A 220 -28.73 21.11 9.24
C CYS A 220 -27.57 20.85 10.19
N VAL A 221 -26.33 21.11 9.77
CA VAL A 221 -25.13 20.90 10.62
C VAL A 221 -25.08 21.87 11.79
N GLY A 222 -24.32 21.57 12.84
CA GLY A 222 -24.43 22.27 14.15
C GLY A 222 -24.11 23.77 14.15
N ASP A 223 -23.38 24.28 13.17
CA ASP A 223 -23.03 25.66 12.96
C ASP A 223 -23.77 26.34 11.79
N SER A 224 -24.91 25.76 11.39
CA SER A 224 -25.76 26.30 10.34
C SER A 224 -26.31 27.70 10.70
N GLU A 225 -26.58 28.50 9.66
CA GLU A 225 -27.21 29.82 9.80
C GLU A 225 -28.52 29.78 10.63
N PRO A 226 -28.73 30.66 11.59
CA PRO A 226 -29.97 30.71 12.37
C PRO A 226 -31.24 30.83 11.49
N ALA A 227 -31.14 31.49 10.34
CA ALA A 227 -32.24 31.61 9.38
C ALA A 227 -32.62 30.27 8.74
N LEU A 228 -31.62 29.43 8.39
CA LEU A 228 -31.88 28.08 7.87
C LEU A 228 -32.46 27.19 8.97
N THR A 229 -31.89 27.21 10.16
CA THR A 229 -32.37 26.44 11.31
C THR A 229 -33.83 26.78 11.63
N ALA A 230 -34.21 28.08 11.64
CA ALA A 230 -35.58 28.52 11.85
C ALA A 230 -36.53 28.10 10.71
N ALA A 231 -36.08 28.18 9.44
CA ALA A 231 -36.89 27.82 8.26
C ALA A 231 -37.12 26.31 8.15
N THR A 232 -36.28 25.48 8.76
CA THR A 232 -36.36 24.03 8.71
C THR A 232 -36.92 23.39 10.00
N ALA A 233 -37.18 24.17 11.04
CA ALA A 233 -37.60 23.69 12.37
C ALA A 233 -38.87 22.80 12.35
N ASP A 234 -39.83 23.10 11.47
CA ASP A 234 -41.09 22.38 11.36
C ASP A 234 -41.05 21.24 10.29
N LEU A 235 -39.91 21.05 9.63
CA LEU A 235 -39.76 20.04 8.58
C LEU A 235 -39.50 18.66 9.19
N LYS A 236 -40.48 17.74 9.13
CA LYS A 236 -40.43 16.41 9.78
C LYS A 236 -39.27 15.50 9.36
N HIS A 237 -38.65 15.76 8.22
CA HIS A 237 -37.56 14.95 7.68
C HIS A 237 -36.20 15.65 7.80
N THR A 238 -36.12 16.72 8.59
CA THR A 238 -34.88 17.44 8.84
C THR A 238 -34.39 17.19 10.26
N PHE A 239 -33.14 16.76 10.35
CA PHE A 239 -32.41 16.59 11.60
C PHE A 239 -31.52 17.81 11.82
N HIS A 240 -31.55 18.38 13.03
CA HIS A 240 -30.65 19.45 13.43
C HIS A 240 -29.52 18.85 14.27
N ALA A 241 -28.34 18.73 13.67
CA ALA A 241 -27.17 18.11 14.29
C ALA A 241 -26.53 19.05 15.34
N GLN A 242 -25.81 18.48 16.29
CA GLN A 242 -25.03 19.26 17.26
C GLN A 242 -23.62 19.52 16.76
N ALA A 243 -23.01 18.54 16.07
CA ALA A 243 -21.68 18.68 15.54
C ALA A 243 -21.66 19.51 14.24
N PRO A 244 -20.63 20.36 14.04
CA PRO A 244 -20.47 21.13 12.82
C PRO A 244 -20.03 20.27 11.63
N GLY A 245 -20.39 20.71 10.43
CA GLY A 245 -19.90 20.16 9.17
C GLY A 245 -20.04 18.63 9.06
N CYS A 246 -18.95 17.94 8.74
CA CYS A 246 -18.91 16.48 8.58
C CYS A 246 -19.39 15.70 9.80
N GLY A 247 -19.20 16.25 11.02
CA GLY A 247 -19.69 15.63 12.24
C GLY A 247 -21.22 15.54 12.26
N GLY A 248 -21.90 16.62 11.87
CA GLY A 248 -23.36 16.66 11.76
C GLY A 248 -23.91 15.69 10.69
N ILE A 249 -23.20 15.49 9.59
CA ILE A 249 -23.57 14.49 8.57
C ILE A 249 -23.50 13.09 9.17
N LEU A 250 -22.48 12.77 9.94
CA LEU A 250 -22.34 11.46 10.60
C LEU A 250 -23.46 11.23 11.62
N GLU A 251 -23.81 12.23 12.44
CA GLU A 251 -24.95 12.15 13.37
C GLU A 251 -26.27 11.88 12.63
N ALA A 252 -26.48 12.48 11.46
CA ALA A 252 -27.68 12.26 10.66
C ALA A 252 -27.74 10.85 10.04
N ILE A 253 -26.61 10.30 9.61
CA ILE A 253 -26.53 8.92 9.07
C ILE A 253 -26.97 7.92 10.15
N GLU A 254 -26.51 8.13 11.39
CA GLU A 254 -26.90 7.31 12.56
C GLU A 254 -28.37 7.55 12.91
N HIS A 255 -28.82 8.82 13.00
CA HIS A 255 -30.19 9.19 13.37
C HIS A 255 -31.24 8.57 12.43
N PHE A 256 -30.99 8.58 11.13
CA PHE A 256 -31.92 8.04 10.14
C PHE A 256 -31.75 6.53 9.88
N GLY A 257 -30.76 5.86 10.48
CA GLY A 257 -30.46 4.45 10.27
C GLY A 257 -30.19 4.14 8.80
N LEU A 258 -29.42 5.00 8.11
CA LEU A 258 -29.16 4.86 6.67
C LEU A 258 -28.16 3.77 6.34
N LEU A 259 -27.33 3.40 7.29
CA LEU A 259 -26.42 2.27 7.25
C LEU A 259 -26.73 1.33 8.42
N ALA A 260 -26.24 0.10 8.38
CA ALA A 260 -26.45 -0.86 9.48
C ALA A 260 -25.69 -0.43 10.74
N ASP A 261 -26.31 -0.62 11.93
CA ASP A 261 -25.71 -0.25 13.22
C ASP A 261 -24.36 -0.96 13.49
N ASP A 262 -24.15 -2.12 12.87
CA ASP A 262 -22.93 -2.90 12.94
C ASP A 262 -21.96 -2.62 11.78
N ASP A 263 -22.26 -1.61 10.95
CA ASP A 263 -21.39 -1.23 9.85
C ASP A 263 -19.98 -0.88 10.36
N PRO A 264 -18.94 -1.55 9.87
CA PRO A 264 -17.59 -1.36 10.37
C PRO A 264 -17.07 0.06 10.16
N PHE A 265 -17.65 0.85 9.23
CA PHE A 265 -17.26 2.23 8.98
C PHE A 265 -17.88 3.24 9.98
N LEU A 266 -18.96 2.88 10.67
CA LEU A 266 -19.61 3.71 11.69
C LEU A 266 -19.04 3.48 13.10
N ARG A 267 -18.30 2.38 13.33
CA ARG A 267 -17.78 2.07 14.67
C ARG A 267 -16.84 3.18 15.16
N PRO A 268 -16.96 3.60 16.44
CA PRO A 268 -15.99 4.51 17.03
C PRO A 268 -14.59 3.87 17.02
N PRO A 269 -13.52 4.69 16.94
CA PRO A 269 -12.16 4.17 17.01
C PRO A 269 -11.96 3.38 18.31
N PRO A 270 -11.20 2.25 18.26
CA PRO A 270 -10.88 1.48 19.47
C PRO A 270 -10.14 2.37 20.48
N GLN A 271 -10.61 2.35 21.72
CA GLN A 271 -9.93 3.09 22.79
C GLN A 271 -8.63 2.39 23.17
N ALA A 272 -7.61 3.17 23.56
CA ALA A 272 -6.35 2.66 24.07
C ALA A 272 -6.59 1.75 25.29
N ARG A 273 -6.03 0.54 25.28
CA ARG A 273 -6.10 -0.36 26.45
C ARG A 273 -5.05 0.05 27.46
N ALA A 274 -5.43 0.10 28.73
CA ALA A 274 -4.50 0.38 29.82
C ALA A 274 -3.40 -0.70 29.95
N ASP A 275 -3.69 -1.91 29.50
CA ASP A 275 -2.82 -3.09 29.49
C ASP A 275 -2.26 -3.42 28.09
N GLY A 276 -2.35 -2.51 27.14
CA GLY A 276 -1.87 -2.69 25.76
C GLY A 276 -0.36 -2.90 25.65
N ALA A 277 0.11 -3.27 24.46
CA ALA A 277 1.51 -3.49 24.17
C ALA A 277 2.23 -2.16 23.83
N ASP A 278 3.44 -1.96 24.38
CA ASP A 278 4.29 -0.79 24.07
C ASP A 278 4.95 -0.87 22.68
N LEU A 279 5.15 -2.11 22.20
CA LEU A 279 5.61 -2.41 20.86
C LEU A 279 4.64 -3.38 20.17
N VAL A 280 4.03 -2.95 19.07
CA VAL A 280 3.16 -3.79 18.24
C VAL A 280 3.86 -4.06 16.92
N MET A 281 4.19 -5.34 16.68
CA MET A 281 4.74 -5.82 15.42
C MET A 281 3.60 -6.20 14.48
N VAL A 282 3.49 -5.57 13.32
CA VAL A 282 2.42 -5.86 12.35
C VAL A 282 3.04 -6.50 11.12
N TYR A 283 2.85 -7.80 10.97
CA TYR A 283 3.35 -8.57 9.84
C TYR A 283 2.28 -9.52 9.33
N HIS A 284 2.19 -9.70 8.02
CA HIS A 284 1.09 -10.48 7.44
C HIS A 284 1.08 -11.95 7.88
N ARG A 285 2.20 -12.53 8.34
CA ARG A 285 2.33 -13.92 8.79
C ARG A 285 2.52 -14.02 10.29
N LEU A 286 1.97 -15.10 10.87
CA LEU A 286 2.26 -15.51 12.23
C LEU A 286 3.75 -15.86 12.39
N PRO A 287 4.31 -15.73 13.60
CA PRO A 287 5.69 -16.13 13.90
C PRO A 287 5.86 -17.65 14.00
N PHE A 288 4.82 -18.44 13.78
CA PHE A 288 4.79 -19.90 13.76
C PHE A 288 3.84 -20.40 12.66
N ASP A 289 4.05 -21.65 12.23
CA ASP A 289 3.11 -22.35 11.35
C ASP A 289 2.04 -23.06 12.19
N GLU A 290 0.76 -22.93 11.81
CA GLU A 290 -0.35 -23.66 12.40
C GLU A 290 -0.57 -24.98 11.64
N VAL A 291 -0.37 -26.11 12.31
CA VAL A 291 -0.53 -27.43 11.74
C VAL A 291 -1.61 -28.19 12.50
N MET A 292 -2.51 -28.84 11.76
CA MET A 292 -3.50 -29.74 12.37
C MET A 292 -2.85 -31.12 12.62
N GLU A 293 -2.74 -31.51 13.89
CA GLU A 293 -2.27 -32.83 14.31
C GLU A 293 -3.36 -33.49 15.17
N ASP A 294 -3.84 -34.65 14.76
CA ASP A 294 -4.91 -35.40 15.45
C ASP A 294 -6.16 -34.58 15.79
N GLY A 295 -6.50 -33.60 14.94
CA GLY A 295 -7.65 -32.73 15.15
C GLY A 295 -7.39 -31.52 16.09
N VAL A 296 -6.17 -31.35 16.57
CA VAL A 296 -5.73 -30.23 17.41
C VAL A 296 -4.83 -29.31 16.59
N LEU A 297 -5.02 -28.00 16.76
CA LEU A 297 -4.16 -26.99 16.14
C LEU A 297 -2.87 -26.85 16.95
N VAL A 298 -1.73 -27.21 16.35
CA VAL A 298 -0.41 -27.19 16.99
C VAL A 298 0.45 -26.10 16.35
N GLN A 299 1.19 -25.36 17.16
CA GLN A 299 2.19 -24.40 16.70
C GLN A 299 3.51 -25.11 16.38
N ARG A 300 4.06 -24.82 15.20
CA ARG A 300 5.37 -25.34 14.79
C ARG A 300 6.27 -24.18 14.34
N PRO A 301 7.58 -24.26 14.53
CA PRO A 301 8.49 -23.29 13.94
C PRO A 301 8.24 -23.15 12.42
N PRO A 302 8.41 -21.96 11.84
CA PRO A 302 8.19 -21.75 10.40
C PRO A 302 9.07 -22.69 9.55
N ARG A 303 8.48 -23.32 8.55
CA ARG A 303 9.19 -24.27 7.66
C ARG A 303 10.24 -23.61 6.79
N SER A 304 10.13 -22.32 6.53
CA SER A 304 11.12 -21.57 5.77
C SER A 304 12.19 -21.00 6.72
N PRO A 305 13.43 -21.52 6.67
CA PRO A 305 14.49 -21.07 7.56
C PRO A 305 14.97 -19.64 7.26
N ASN A 306 14.72 -19.14 6.04
CA ASN A 306 15.30 -17.89 5.50
C ASN A 306 14.27 -16.74 5.53
N GLY A 307 13.54 -16.56 6.61
CA GLY A 307 12.58 -15.49 6.76
C GLY A 307 13.04 -14.42 7.73
N ILE A 308 12.48 -13.22 7.58
CA ILE A 308 12.66 -12.12 8.52
C ILE A 308 12.07 -12.42 9.92
N ILE A 309 11.14 -13.38 10.03
CA ILE A 309 10.45 -13.71 11.28
C ILE A 309 11.39 -13.99 12.45
N PRO A 310 12.43 -14.84 12.34
CA PRO A 310 13.37 -15.05 13.44
C PRO A 310 14.07 -13.77 13.89
N SER A 311 14.42 -12.90 12.92
CA SER A 311 15.04 -11.61 13.20
C SER A 311 14.09 -10.65 13.94
N LEU A 312 12.79 -10.68 13.67
CA LEU A 312 11.80 -9.86 14.36
C LEU A 312 11.45 -10.40 15.75
N LEU A 313 11.47 -11.72 15.95
CA LEU A 313 11.22 -12.33 17.24
C LEU A 313 12.31 -12.02 18.27
N SER A 314 13.58 -11.83 17.83
CA SER A 314 14.69 -11.55 18.74
C SER A 314 14.48 -10.29 19.59
N PHE A 315 13.66 -9.33 19.13
CA PHE A 315 13.33 -8.12 19.90
C PHE A 315 12.52 -8.38 21.17
N PHE A 316 11.86 -9.54 21.28
CA PHE A 316 11.04 -9.90 22.43
C PHE A 316 11.74 -10.85 23.42
N GLU A 317 12.95 -11.28 23.12
CA GLU A 317 13.74 -12.17 24.03
C GLU A 317 14.07 -11.49 25.38
N GLY A 318 14.12 -10.16 25.42
CA GLY A 318 14.40 -9.39 26.64
C GLY A 318 13.21 -9.18 27.57
N GLY A 319 12.06 -9.84 27.33
CA GLY A 319 10.85 -9.71 28.15
C GLY A 319 10.06 -8.40 27.89
N GLN A 320 10.33 -7.69 26.80
CA GLN A 320 9.54 -6.53 26.40
C GLN A 320 8.10 -6.96 26.10
N LYS A 321 7.12 -6.26 26.68
CA LYS A 321 5.70 -6.51 26.42
C LYS A 321 5.37 -6.14 24.97
N GLY A 322 4.95 -7.12 24.19
CA GLY A 322 4.70 -6.97 22.78
C GLY A 322 3.47 -7.70 22.29
N SER A 323 2.93 -7.22 21.17
CA SER A 323 1.90 -7.92 20.40
C SER A 323 2.37 -8.11 18.96
N TRP A 324 2.12 -9.31 18.42
CA TRP A 324 2.38 -9.63 17.02
C TRP A 324 1.05 -9.78 16.27
N VAL A 325 0.70 -8.80 15.46
CA VAL A 325 -0.55 -8.79 14.67
C VAL A 325 -0.32 -9.48 13.33
N ALA A 326 -1.06 -10.57 13.09
CA ALA A 326 -0.98 -11.35 11.85
C ALA A 326 -2.33 -11.99 11.52
N TRP A 327 -2.54 -12.42 10.25
CA TRP A 327 -3.77 -13.12 9.92
C TRP A 327 -3.79 -14.57 10.42
N GLY A 328 -5.00 -15.06 10.75
CA GLY A 328 -5.30 -16.46 10.96
C GLY A 328 -6.52 -16.87 10.12
N ILE A 329 -6.55 -18.12 9.65
CA ILE A 329 -7.71 -18.61 8.88
C ILE A 329 -8.86 -18.90 9.83
N ASP A 330 -9.99 -18.20 9.63
CA ASP A 330 -11.25 -18.46 10.31
C ASP A 330 -12.10 -19.41 9.46
N GLU A 331 -12.14 -20.67 9.86
CA GLU A 331 -12.96 -21.71 9.23
C GLU A 331 -13.79 -22.44 10.27
N PRO A 332 -15.12 -22.60 10.08
CA PRO A 332 -16.00 -23.28 11.02
C PRO A 332 -15.54 -24.70 11.41
N LYS A 333 -14.84 -25.38 10.54
CA LYS A 333 -14.30 -26.73 10.77
C LYS A 333 -13.14 -26.78 11.76
N ARG A 334 -12.54 -25.63 12.10
CA ARG A 334 -11.40 -25.51 13.03
C ARG A 334 -11.82 -25.17 14.47
N GLY A 335 -13.13 -25.13 14.76
CA GLY A 335 -13.68 -24.70 16.04
C GLY A 335 -13.74 -23.17 16.17
N PRO A 336 -14.05 -22.63 17.37
CA PRO A 336 -14.10 -21.19 17.62
C PRO A 336 -12.76 -20.52 17.33
N PHE A 337 -12.78 -19.39 16.61
CA PHE A 337 -11.57 -18.64 16.29
C PHE A 337 -10.96 -18.03 17.56
N GLN A 338 -9.73 -18.39 17.86
CA GLN A 338 -8.97 -17.79 18.97
C GLN A 338 -8.24 -16.55 18.44
N THR A 339 -8.61 -15.40 18.94
CA THR A 339 -8.03 -14.11 18.53
C THR A 339 -6.62 -13.88 19.07
N HIS A 340 -6.27 -14.51 20.21
CA HIS A 340 -4.96 -14.37 20.85
C HIS A 340 -4.34 -15.72 21.14
N LEU A 341 -3.04 -15.84 20.87
CA LEU A 341 -2.23 -17.02 21.16
C LEU A 341 -0.91 -16.60 21.79
N ALA A 342 -0.41 -17.37 22.76
CA ALA A 342 0.96 -17.21 23.25
C ALA A 342 1.95 -17.62 22.15
N VAL A 343 3.06 -16.93 22.04
CA VAL A 343 4.16 -17.24 21.10
C VAL A 343 5.30 -17.82 21.91
N ASP A 344 5.51 -19.15 21.87
CA ASP A 344 6.58 -19.84 22.61
C ASP A 344 6.79 -19.22 24.01
N ALA A 345 5.87 -19.52 24.92
CA ALA A 345 5.78 -18.87 26.24
C ALA A 345 7.03 -19.03 27.11
N GLU A 346 7.88 -20.02 26.83
CA GLU A 346 9.16 -20.19 27.52
C GLU A 346 10.20 -19.16 27.04
N ARG A 347 10.27 -18.91 25.73
CA ARG A 347 11.24 -18.00 25.14
C ARG A 347 10.75 -16.55 25.09
N TYR A 348 9.46 -16.33 24.87
CA TYR A 348 8.85 -15.01 24.74
C TYR A 348 7.65 -14.84 25.69
N PRO A 349 7.86 -14.80 27.02
CA PRO A 349 6.78 -14.88 28.01
C PRO A 349 5.80 -13.69 27.98
N THR A 350 6.19 -12.58 27.35
CA THR A 350 5.41 -11.34 27.27
C THR A 350 4.92 -11.01 25.86
N LEU A 351 5.13 -11.92 24.88
CA LEU A 351 4.68 -11.76 23.51
C LEU A 351 3.38 -12.53 23.23
N THR A 352 2.39 -11.82 22.75
CA THR A 352 1.11 -12.39 22.30
C THR A 352 0.94 -12.23 20.79
N ALA A 353 0.51 -13.27 20.11
CA ALA A 353 0.06 -13.16 18.73
C ALA A 353 -1.43 -12.79 18.69
N ALA A 354 -1.74 -11.60 18.17
CA ALA A 354 -3.10 -11.14 17.89
C ALA A 354 -3.46 -11.54 16.45
N ARG A 355 -4.46 -12.40 16.32
CA ARG A 355 -4.85 -13.00 15.04
C ARG A 355 -6.01 -12.26 14.41
N VAL A 356 -5.80 -11.76 13.19
CA VAL A 356 -6.84 -11.13 12.37
C VAL A 356 -7.63 -12.23 11.64
N PRO A 357 -8.95 -12.37 11.89
CA PRO A 357 -9.74 -13.42 11.27
C PRO A 357 -9.95 -13.15 9.79
N LEU A 358 -9.41 -14.03 8.95
CA LEU A 358 -9.61 -14.01 7.50
C LEU A 358 -10.21 -15.33 7.04
N SER A 359 -11.20 -15.25 6.15
CA SER A 359 -11.67 -16.42 5.41
C SER A 359 -10.59 -16.94 4.46
N LYS A 360 -10.66 -18.21 4.10
CA LYS A 360 -9.76 -18.79 3.09
C LYS A 360 -9.82 -18.02 1.77
N GLN A 361 -11.00 -17.54 1.36
CA GLN A 361 -11.18 -16.74 0.15
C GLN A 361 -10.45 -15.40 0.27
N GLU A 362 -10.54 -14.70 1.41
CA GLU A 362 -9.81 -13.45 1.63
C GLU A 362 -8.30 -13.67 1.56
N VAL A 363 -7.77 -14.74 2.16
CA VAL A 363 -6.33 -15.10 2.07
C VAL A 363 -5.91 -15.43 0.65
N ASP A 364 -6.72 -16.20 -0.10
CA ASP A 364 -6.39 -16.56 -1.48
C ASP A 364 -6.37 -15.32 -2.39
N ILE A 365 -7.30 -14.37 -2.20
CA ILE A 365 -7.31 -13.11 -2.96
C ILE A 365 -6.18 -12.19 -2.51
N PHE A 366 -6.14 -11.83 -1.24
CA PHE A 366 -5.21 -10.86 -0.66
C PHE A 366 -3.75 -11.26 -0.86
N TYR A 367 -3.39 -12.48 -0.44
CA TYR A 367 -1.99 -12.92 -0.40
C TYR A 367 -1.55 -13.66 -1.66
N LYS A 368 -2.30 -14.69 -2.09
CA LYS A 368 -1.85 -15.54 -3.20
C LYS A 368 -2.07 -14.88 -4.56
N ARG A 369 -3.24 -14.24 -4.78
CA ARG A 369 -3.56 -13.64 -6.07
C ARG A 369 -3.05 -12.20 -6.15
N PHE A 370 -3.60 -11.29 -5.37
CA PHE A 370 -3.33 -9.88 -5.52
C PHE A 370 -1.87 -9.52 -5.22
N SER A 371 -1.35 -9.89 -4.04
CA SER A 371 0.04 -9.61 -3.69
C SER A 371 1.06 -10.23 -4.67
N LYS A 372 0.78 -11.41 -5.21
CA LYS A 372 1.70 -12.13 -6.10
C LYS A 372 1.52 -11.81 -7.58
N GLU A 373 0.32 -11.45 -8.04
CA GLU A 373 0.07 -11.13 -9.45
C GLU A 373 0.10 -9.63 -9.76
N ALA A 374 -0.21 -8.75 -8.79
CA ALA A 374 -0.16 -7.30 -8.99
C ALA A 374 1.16 -6.70 -8.49
N PHE A 375 1.46 -6.80 -7.19
CA PHE A 375 2.57 -6.07 -6.60
C PHE A 375 3.92 -6.76 -6.77
N TRP A 376 4.02 -8.07 -6.59
CA TRP A 376 5.29 -8.78 -6.68
C TRP A 376 6.02 -8.57 -8.01
N PRO A 377 5.38 -8.70 -9.18
CA PRO A 377 6.03 -8.42 -10.46
C PRO A 377 6.45 -6.95 -10.58
N MET A 378 5.58 -6.02 -10.23
CA MET A 378 5.84 -4.59 -10.30
C MET A 378 7.03 -4.20 -9.40
N LEU A 379 7.06 -4.65 -8.14
CA LEU A 379 8.14 -4.38 -7.20
C LEU A 379 9.50 -4.90 -7.69
N HIS A 380 9.53 -5.99 -8.46
CA HIS A 380 10.76 -6.54 -9.03
C HIS A 380 11.05 -6.09 -10.47
N VAL A 381 10.35 -5.04 -10.94
CA VAL A 381 10.57 -4.43 -12.27
C VAL A 381 10.14 -5.34 -13.44
N PHE A 382 9.22 -6.27 -13.19
CA PHE A 382 8.52 -7.09 -14.21
C PHE A 382 7.08 -6.60 -14.40
N TRP A 383 6.91 -5.28 -14.45
CA TRP A 383 5.60 -4.63 -14.43
C TRP A 383 4.66 -5.08 -15.56
N GLU A 384 5.18 -5.51 -16.71
CA GLU A 384 4.42 -6.09 -17.83
C GLU A 384 3.68 -7.39 -17.46
N ARG A 385 4.07 -8.03 -16.35
CA ARG A 385 3.40 -9.23 -15.81
C ARG A 385 2.37 -8.90 -14.76
N ALA A 386 2.31 -7.66 -14.29
CA ALA A 386 1.40 -7.25 -13.23
C ALA A 386 -0.07 -7.26 -13.72
N LYS A 387 -0.97 -7.76 -12.87
CA LYS A 387 -2.40 -7.81 -13.14
C LYS A 387 -3.15 -7.03 -12.07
N PHE A 388 -3.67 -5.87 -12.44
CA PHE A 388 -4.44 -5.02 -11.55
C PHE A 388 -5.94 -5.28 -11.77
N ARG A 389 -6.65 -5.70 -10.71
CA ARG A 389 -8.09 -5.93 -10.70
C ARG A 389 -8.73 -5.16 -9.56
N GLU A 390 -9.76 -4.39 -9.84
CA GLU A 390 -10.44 -3.56 -8.85
C GLU A 390 -11.06 -4.40 -7.72
N GLU A 391 -11.66 -5.54 -8.05
CA GLU A 391 -12.25 -6.44 -7.06
C GLU A 391 -11.22 -7.01 -6.07
N ASP A 392 -9.97 -7.22 -6.52
CA ASP A 392 -8.88 -7.69 -5.65
C ASP A 392 -8.36 -6.54 -4.76
N TRP A 393 -8.33 -5.33 -5.29
CA TRP A 393 -8.00 -4.12 -4.54
C TRP A 393 -8.96 -3.89 -3.39
N GLN A 394 -10.27 -4.04 -3.61
CA GLN A 394 -11.27 -3.89 -2.56
C GLN A 394 -11.08 -4.92 -1.43
N VAL A 395 -10.73 -6.16 -1.74
CA VAL A 395 -10.37 -7.16 -0.73
C VAL A 395 -9.08 -6.77 0.00
N PHE A 396 -8.10 -6.23 -0.71
CA PHE A 396 -6.84 -5.75 -0.12
C PHE A 396 -7.09 -4.63 0.88
N LEU A 397 -7.91 -3.64 0.55
CA LEU A 397 -8.33 -2.56 1.45
C LEU A 397 -9.03 -3.12 2.70
N LYS A 398 -10.02 -4.00 2.50
CA LYS A 398 -10.76 -4.64 3.59
C LYS A 398 -9.85 -5.38 4.56
N VAL A 399 -8.89 -6.15 4.04
CA VAL A 399 -7.94 -6.92 4.87
C VAL A 399 -7.01 -5.97 5.62
N ASN A 400 -6.43 -4.96 4.96
CA ASN A 400 -5.57 -3.97 5.60
C ASN A 400 -6.30 -3.23 6.73
N ARG A 401 -7.59 -2.92 6.53
CA ARG A 401 -8.42 -2.32 7.57
C ARG A 401 -8.56 -3.22 8.79
N LYS A 402 -8.87 -4.51 8.62
CA LYS A 402 -8.92 -5.48 9.73
C LYS A 402 -7.60 -5.53 10.51
N PHE A 403 -6.46 -5.43 9.80
CA PHE A 403 -5.14 -5.33 10.46
C PHE A 403 -4.99 -4.05 11.26
N ALA A 404 -5.41 -2.90 10.72
CA ALA A 404 -5.34 -1.62 11.43
C ALA A 404 -6.22 -1.63 12.69
N GLU A 405 -7.43 -2.15 12.61
CA GLU A 405 -8.37 -2.28 13.75
C GLU A 405 -7.80 -3.19 14.84
N ALA A 406 -7.27 -4.36 14.47
CA ALA A 406 -6.62 -5.27 15.42
C ALA A 406 -5.39 -4.60 16.07
N THR A 407 -4.56 -3.91 15.28
CA THR A 407 -3.39 -3.18 15.78
C THR A 407 -3.78 -2.06 16.75
N ALA A 408 -4.82 -1.30 16.42
CA ALA A 408 -5.33 -0.23 17.28
C ALA A 408 -5.84 -0.76 18.64
N ALA A 409 -6.43 -1.95 18.64
CA ALA A 409 -6.90 -2.61 19.85
C ALA A 409 -5.75 -3.16 20.74
N GLU A 410 -4.63 -3.57 20.15
CA GLU A 410 -3.48 -4.12 20.88
C GLU A 410 -2.57 -3.06 21.48
N ALA A 411 -2.48 -1.88 20.85
CA ALA A 411 -1.52 -0.84 21.21
C ALA A 411 -1.88 -0.09 22.49
N ALA A 412 -0.93 0.06 23.41
CA ALA A 412 -1.01 1.00 24.51
C ALA A 412 -1.07 2.45 24.01
N HIS A 413 -1.39 3.39 24.90
CA HIS A 413 -1.34 4.81 24.55
C HIS A 413 0.10 5.23 24.22
N GLY A 414 0.29 5.91 23.09
CA GLY A 414 1.62 6.35 22.64
C GLY A 414 2.56 5.24 22.23
N ALA A 415 2.07 4.01 22.05
CA ALA A 415 2.88 2.84 21.67
C ALA A 415 3.56 3.03 20.29
N THR A 416 4.65 2.29 20.09
CA THR A 416 5.29 2.16 18.80
C THR A 416 4.68 1.00 18.02
N VAL A 417 4.18 1.27 16.82
CA VAL A 417 3.68 0.26 15.89
C VAL A 417 4.67 0.12 14.74
N TRP A 418 5.18 -1.09 14.55
CA TRP A 418 6.13 -1.39 13.49
C TRP A 418 5.50 -2.29 12.44
N ILE A 419 5.16 -1.70 11.28
CA ILE A 419 4.46 -2.35 10.19
C ILE A 419 5.47 -2.83 9.15
N HIS A 420 5.27 -4.03 8.62
CA HIS A 420 6.22 -4.68 7.73
C HIS A 420 5.63 -5.06 6.38
N ASP A 421 6.30 -4.58 5.34
CA ASP A 421 6.21 -4.98 3.94
C ASP A 421 4.90 -4.61 3.21
N TYR A 422 4.95 -4.69 1.88
CA TYR A 422 3.98 -4.18 0.92
C TYR A 422 2.56 -4.76 1.06
N ASN A 423 2.42 -5.91 1.69
CA ASN A 423 1.11 -6.50 1.98
C ASN A 423 0.24 -5.60 2.89
N LEU A 424 0.87 -4.71 3.65
CA LEU A 424 0.24 -3.89 4.68
C LEU A 424 0.34 -2.37 4.37
N TRP A 425 0.50 -2.01 3.10
CA TRP A 425 0.66 -0.62 2.67
C TRP A 425 -0.49 0.31 3.07
N MET A 426 -1.73 -0.24 3.24
CA MET A 426 -2.90 0.58 3.58
C MET A 426 -3.18 0.61 5.09
N VAL A 427 -2.43 -0.12 5.92
CA VAL A 427 -2.57 -0.09 7.39
C VAL A 427 -2.23 1.28 7.99
N PRO A 428 -1.15 1.99 7.57
CA PRO A 428 -0.75 3.25 8.20
C PRO A 428 -1.83 4.33 8.20
N ALA A 429 -2.50 4.57 7.06
CA ALA A 429 -3.56 5.59 6.98
C ALA A 429 -4.69 5.28 7.94
N THR A 430 -5.25 4.09 7.86
CA THR A 430 -6.37 3.67 8.74
C THR A 430 -5.96 3.69 10.21
N LEU A 431 -4.73 3.26 10.54
CA LEU A 431 -4.25 3.25 11.92
C LEU A 431 -4.07 4.67 12.48
N ARG A 432 -3.53 5.60 11.67
CA ARG A 432 -3.39 7.00 12.06
C ARG A 432 -4.73 7.66 12.38
N GLU A 433 -5.78 7.28 11.66
CA GLU A 433 -7.13 7.75 11.92
C GLU A 433 -7.70 7.20 13.23
N LEU A 434 -7.56 5.89 13.41
CA LEU A 434 -8.05 5.20 14.61
C LEU A 434 -7.31 5.63 15.87
N ARG A 435 -6.02 5.87 15.76
CA ARG A 435 -5.10 6.10 16.88
C ARG A 435 -4.05 7.16 16.52
N PRO A 436 -4.41 8.45 16.55
CA PRO A 436 -3.47 9.55 16.26
C PRO A 436 -2.31 9.66 17.25
N ASP A 437 -2.45 9.07 18.44
CA ASP A 437 -1.44 9.05 19.50
C ASP A 437 -0.26 8.09 19.22
N LEU A 438 -0.40 7.13 18.27
CA LEU A 438 0.61 6.11 18.04
C LEU A 438 1.81 6.63 17.24
N LYS A 439 2.98 6.06 17.52
CA LYS A 439 4.17 6.19 16.68
C LYS A 439 4.15 5.10 15.61
N ILE A 440 3.88 5.47 14.38
CA ILE A 440 3.73 4.52 13.26
C ILE A 440 5.03 4.48 12.46
N ALA A 441 5.69 3.34 12.51
CA ALA A 441 6.88 3.04 11.71
C ALA A 441 6.57 1.97 10.67
N PHE A 442 7.07 2.16 9.45
CA PHE A 442 6.93 1.19 8.37
C PHE A 442 8.30 0.72 7.89
N PHE A 443 8.47 -0.58 7.64
CA PHE A 443 9.67 -1.14 7.04
C PHE A 443 9.35 -1.90 5.76
N HIS A 444 9.96 -1.49 4.65
CA HIS A 444 9.78 -2.10 3.34
C HIS A 444 10.86 -3.15 3.09
N HIS A 445 10.50 -4.44 3.16
CA HIS A 445 11.47 -5.54 2.98
C HIS A 445 11.71 -5.91 1.52
N THR A 446 10.77 -5.63 0.66
CA THR A 446 10.86 -5.91 -0.76
C THR A 446 11.56 -4.75 -1.47
N TYR A 447 12.10 -4.95 -2.67
CA TYR A 447 12.64 -3.85 -3.46
C TYR A 447 11.57 -2.79 -3.71
N PHE A 448 11.92 -1.51 -3.52
CA PHE A 448 11.03 -0.40 -3.89
C PHE A 448 11.53 0.18 -5.24
N PRO A 449 10.70 0.08 -6.32
CA PRO A 449 11.13 0.45 -7.66
C PRO A 449 11.11 1.95 -7.90
N SER A 450 11.73 2.39 -9.00
CA SER A 450 11.72 3.78 -9.47
C SER A 450 10.32 4.24 -9.90
N ALA A 451 10.15 5.56 -10.04
CA ALA A 451 8.86 6.18 -10.31
C ALA A 451 8.23 5.74 -11.65
N ASP A 452 9.03 5.52 -12.68
CA ASP A 452 8.57 5.02 -13.99
C ASP A 452 7.94 3.64 -13.91
N VAL A 453 8.39 2.80 -12.97
CA VAL A 453 7.82 1.47 -12.72
C VAL A 453 6.66 1.55 -11.73
N PHE A 454 6.83 2.24 -10.59
CA PHE A 454 5.77 2.29 -9.57
C PHE A 454 4.49 2.96 -10.08
N ASN A 455 4.62 3.94 -10.94
CA ASN A 455 3.49 4.71 -11.47
C ASN A 455 2.55 3.93 -12.41
N VAL A 456 2.86 2.68 -12.75
CA VAL A 456 1.91 1.78 -13.44
C VAL A 456 0.78 1.29 -12.51
N VAL A 457 0.96 1.43 -11.18
CA VAL A 457 -0.07 1.02 -10.20
C VAL A 457 -1.25 1.99 -10.24
N PRO A 458 -2.48 1.51 -10.49
CA PRO A 458 -3.66 2.39 -10.54
C PRO A 458 -3.87 3.17 -9.24
N TRP A 459 -3.66 2.54 -8.11
CA TRP A 459 -3.90 3.08 -6.76
C TRP A 459 -2.63 3.66 -6.10
N ARG A 460 -1.69 4.17 -6.91
CA ARG A 460 -0.39 4.68 -6.43
C ARG A 460 -0.53 5.84 -5.45
N ARG A 461 -1.53 6.72 -5.65
CA ARG A 461 -1.73 7.88 -4.79
C ARG A 461 -2.24 7.47 -3.40
N GLU A 462 -3.19 6.54 -3.36
CA GLU A 462 -3.76 5.97 -2.14
C GLU A 462 -2.67 5.24 -1.33
N ILE A 463 -1.84 4.43 -2.00
CA ILE A 463 -0.73 3.71 -1.35
C ILE A 463 0.31 4.70 -0.79
N ILE A 464 0.73 5.69 -1.59
CA ILE A 464 1.70 6.68 -1.14
C ILE A 464 1.12 7.55 -0.03
N GLY A 465 -0.14 7.99 -0.14
CA GLY A 465 -0.84 8.73 0.92
C GLY A 465 -0.89 7.95 2.24
N SER A 466 -1.14 6.64 2.18
CA SER A 466 -1.10 5.78 3.36
C SER A 466 0.29 5.67 3.98
N LEU A 467 1.33 5.46 3.18
CA LEU A 467 2.71 5.40 3.68
C LEU A 467 3.16 6.73 4.31
N LEU A 468 2.75 7.86 3.74
CA LEU A 468 3.02 9.19 4.30
C LEU A 468 2.28 9.46 5.63
N SER A 469 1.36 8.60 6.06
CA SER A 469 0.76 8.63 7.41
C SER A 469 1.68 8.06 8.50
N CYS A 470 2.83 7.49 8.12
CA CYS A 470 3.87 7.06 9.06
C CYS A 470 4.65 8.25 9.62
N ASP A 471 5.29 8.04 10.76
CA ASP A 471 6.29 8.95 11.35
C ASP A 471 7.68 8.64 10.81
N TYR A 472 7.92 7.34 10.53
CA TYR A 472 9.19 6.85 10.00
C TYR A 472 8.98 5.75 8.97
N ILE A 473 9.72 5.82 7.85
CA ILE A 473 9.73 4.76 6.83
C ILE A 473 11.16 4.29 6.59
N GLY A 474 11.41 3.01 6.84
CA GLY A 474 12.69 2.36 6.59
C GLY A 474 12.71 1.48 5.37
N PHE A 475 13.83 1.49 4.69
CA PHE A 475 14.17 0.63 3.56
C PHE A 475 15.49 -0.08 3.82
N HIS A 476 15.88 -1.01 2.95
CA HIS A 476 17.17 -1.67 3.12
C HIS A 476 18.36 -0.79 2.73
N ILE A 477 18.25 -0.04 1.64
CA ILE A 477 19.39 0.69 1.06
C ILE A 477 18.97 2.10 0.59
N PRO A 478 19.91 3.04 0.51
CA PRO A 478 19.65 4.41 0.07
C PRO A 478 18.92 4.53 -1.26
N ARG A 479 19.23 3.67 -2.23
CA ARG A 479 18.56 3.67 -3.55
C ARG A 479 17.05 3.47 -3.44
N GLN A 480 16.59 2.63 -2.53
CA GLN A 480 15.15 2.39 -2.33
C GLN A 480 14.48 3.60 -1.66
N VAL A 481 15.18 4.29 -0.76
CA VAL A 481 14.70 5.57 -0.18
C VAL A 481 14.50 6.61 -1.27
N GLU A 482 15.51 6.83 -2.13
CA GLU A 482 15.40 7.83 -3.20
C GLU A 482 14.38 7.45 -4.27
N ASN A 483 14.20 6.16 -4.55
CA ASN A 483 13.10 5.70 -5.41
C ASN A 483 11.74 6.07 -4.81
N PHE A 484 11.55 5.88 -3.49
CA PHE A 484 10.33 6.27 -2.80
C PHE A 484 10.12 7.79 -2.86
N VAL A 485 11.15 8.59 -2.57
CA VAL A 485 11.10 10.06 -2.67
C VAL A 485 10.72 10.52 -4.08
N ASP A 486 11.27 9.89 -5.11
CA ASP A 486 10.97 10.21 -6.50
C ASP A 486 9.50 9.88 -6.85
N VAL A 487 9.00 8.74 -6.40
CA VAL A 487 7.57 8.36 -6.54
C VAL A 487 6.66 9.38 -5.84
N VAL A 488 6.98 9.78 -4.60
CA VAL A 488 6.20 10.80 -3.86
C VAL A 488 6.15 12.10 -4.63
N ARG A 489 7.31 12.61 -5.07
CA ARG A 489 7.42 13.88 -5.81
C ARG A 489 6.71 13.85 -7.17
N GLY A 490 6.61 12.69 -7.78
CA GLY A 490 5.85 12.50 -9.01
C GLY A 490 4.33 12.42 -8.78
N ALA A 491 3.89 12.04 -7.57
CA ALA A 491 2.48 11.89 -7.22
C ALA A 491 1.85 13.14 -6.62
N MET A 492 2.63 13.94 -5.85
CA MET A 492 2.16 15.12 -5.13
C MET A 492 3.28 16.10 -4.84
N PRO A 493 2.97 17.39 -4.52
CA PRO A 493 3.98 18.36 -4.10
C PRO A 493 4.68 17.88 -2.82
N ALA A 494 6.01 17.77 -2.85
CA ALA A 494 6.82 17.34 -1.73
C ALA A 494 8.15 18.09 -1.68
N GLU A 495 8.60 18.45 -0.47
CA GLU A 495 9.83 19.15 -0.19
C GLU A 495 10.82 18.24 0.53
N ARG A 496 12.07 18.20 0.06
CA ARG A 496 13.17 17.50 0.75
C ARG A 496 13.74 18.45 1.80
N LEU A 497 13.57 18.10 3.08
CA LEU A 497 14.03 18.93 4.21
C LEU A 497 15.46 18.61 4.63
N ALA A 498 15.86 17.33 4.58
CA ALA A 498 17.18 16.90 5.01
C ALA A 498 17.66 15.70 4.16
N TRP A 499 19.00 15.57 4.08
CA TRP A 499 19.69 14.45 3.41
C TRP A 499 21.04 14.19 4.07
N GLU A 500 21.59 12.99 3.88
CA GLU A 500 22.89 12.59 4.41
C GLU A 500 23.74 11.89 3.37
N SER A 501 25.06 11.79 3.63
CA SER A 501 25.99 11.01 2.82
C SER A 501 25.82 9.51 3.09
N CYS A 502 25.84 8.70 2.03
CA CYS A 502 25.78 7.24 2.12
C CYS A 502 27.13 6.59 2.46
N ALA A 503 28.24 7.27 2.20
CA ALA A 503 29.58 6.79 2.51
C ALA A 503 29.92 7.01 4.01
N PRO A 504 30.72 6.14 4.64
CA PRO A 504 31.38 4.95 4.07
C PRO A 504 30.54 3.65 4.19
N ARG A 505 29.34 3.70 4.77
CA ARG A 505 28.52 2.50 5.05
C ARG A 505 28.15 1.77 3.75
N PHE A 506 27.69 2.52 2.75
CA PHE A 506 27.24 1.98 1.48
C PHE A 506 28.23 2.25 0.36
N LEU A 507 28.23 1.36 -0.65
CA LEU A 507 28.90 1.63 -1.92
C LEU A 507 28.19 2.78 -2.64
N THR A 508 28.96 3.78 -3.05
CA THR A 508 28.45 4.91 -3.83
C THR A 508 28.62 4.70 -5.33
N TYR A 509 29.65 3.93 -5.70
CA TYR A 509 29.98 3.63 -7.10
C TYR A 509 30.28 2.14 -7.26
N GLY A 510 30.27 1.65 -8.48
CA GLY A 510 30.68 0.29 -8.82
C GLY A 510 29.63 -0.79 -8.63
N CYS A 511 28.37 -0.44 -8.34
CA CYS A 511 27.25 -1.35 -8.42
C CYS A 511 25.97 -0.59 -8.82
N ALA A 512 25.01 -1.30 -9.43
CA ALA A 512 23.77 -0.72 -9.95
C ALA A 512 22.88 -0.08 -8.86
N VAL A 513 23.03 -0.48 -7.61
CA VAL A 513 22.25 0.04 -6.47
C VAL A 513 23.00 1.09 -5.64
N GLY A 514 24.22 1.47 -6.04
CA GLY A 514 25.05 2.48 -5.37
C GLY A 514 24.42 3.87 -5.43
N LEU A 515 24.66 4.66 -4.37
CA LEU A 515 24.18 6.04 -4.25
C LEU A 515 25.07 6.80 -3.26
N ASP A 516 25.32 8.09 -3.51
CA ASP A 516 26.22 8.93 -2.69
C ASP A 516 25.47 9.71 -1.60
N THR A 517 24.21 10.07 -1.80
CA THR A 517 23.39 10.81 -0.85
C THR A 517 21.99 10.22 -0.74
N MET A 518 21.38 10.38 0.41
CA MET A 518 20.01 9.88 0.71
C MET A 518 19.20 10.94 1.45
N THR A 519 17.94 11.11 1.07
CA THR A 519 16.97 11.95 1.78
C THR A 519 16.62 11.30 3.12
N THR A 520 16.66 12.09 4.20
CA THR A 520 16.32 11.62 5.55
C THR A 520 15.01 12.22 6.07
N ARG A 521 14.51 13.32 5.48
CA ARG A 521 13.24 13.95 5.87
C ARG A 521 12.55 14.57 4.66
N LEU A 522 11.25 14.31 4.57
CA LEU A 522 10.38 14.78 3.50
C LEU A 522 9.16 15.48 4.11
N ARG A 523 8.75 16.64 3.55
CA ARG A 523 7.50 17.33 3.88
C ARG A 523 6.51 17.19 2.73
N VAL A 524 5.26 16.80 3.08
CA VAL A 524 4.12 16.74 2.16
C VAL A 524 2.92 17.38 2.83
N GLY A 525 2.45 18.51 2.30
CA GLY A 525 1.48 19.36 3.00
C GLY A 525 2.02 19.79 4.37
N ASP A 526 1.24 19.59 5.42
CA ASP A 526 1.61 19.93 6.80
C ASP A 526 2.33 18.78 7.54
N ARG A 527 2.60 17.66 6.89
CA ARG A 527 3.24 16.49 7.53
C ARG A 527 4.70 16.35 7.13
N GLU A 528 5.49 16.01 8.13
CA GLU A 528 6.86 15.57 7.93
C GLU A 528 6.99 14.06 8.19
N VAL A 529 7.74 13.38 7.32
CA VAL A 529 8.03 11.96 7.42
C VAL A 529 9.53 11.76 7.39
N ALA A 530 10.04 11.05 8.39
CA ALA A 530 11.45 10.67 8.43
C ALA A 530 11.69 9.38 7.63
N LEU A 531 12.83 9.31 6.96
CA LEU A 531 13.21 8.22 6.07
C LEU A 531 14.60 7.68 6.45
N GLY A 532 14.84 6.39 6.25
CA GLY A 532 16.17 5.83 6.49
C GLY A 532 16.44 4.51 5.75
N ALA A 533 17.74 4.21 5.65
CA ALA A 533 18.23 2.96 5.10
C ALA A 533 18.82 2.08 6.21
N HIS A 534 18.17 0.94 6.46
CA HIS A 534 18.53 -0.01 7.52
C HIS A 534 18.56 -1.43 6.94
N PRO A 535 19.68 -1.86 6.34
CA PRO A 535 19.79 -3.22 5.84
C PRO A 535 19.65 -4.23 6.97
N VAL A 536 18.70 -5.14 6.84
CA VAL A 536 18.48 -6.19 7.86
C VAL A 536 19.73 -7.02 8.06
N GLY A 537 20.12 -7.18 9.33
CA GLY A 537 21.21 -8.05 9.74
C GLY A 537 20.84 -9.51 9.80
N THR A 538 21.83 -10.38 9.98
CA THR A 538 21.61 -11.82 10.24
C THR A 538 21.86 -12.14 11.71
N ASP A 539 21.21 -13.20 12.22
CA ASP A 539 21.38 -13.66 13.60
C ASP A 539 22.66 -14.52 13.72
N LEU A 540 23.75 -13.86 14.12
CA LEU A 540 25.05 -14.51 14.30
C LEU A 540 25.05 -15.52 15.43
N ARG A 541 24.30 -15.25 16.52
CA ARG A 541 24.23 -16.17 17.68
C ARG A 541 23.58 -17.49 17.26
N ARG A 542 22.50 -17.42 16.49
CA ARG A 542 21.84 -18.60 15.96
C ARG A 542 22.77 -19.43 15.09
N ILE A 543 23.49 -18.81 14.16
CA ILE A 543 24.44 -19.51 13.28
C ILE A 543 25.58 -20.13 14.10
N HIS A 544 26.13 -19.40 15.06
CA HIS A 544 27.17 -19.91 15.96
C HIS A 544 26.70 -21.15 16.74
N ASN A 545 25.49 -21.10 17.32
CA ASN A 545 24.90 -22.21 18.06
C ASN A 545 24.66 -23.44 17.16
N VAL A 546 24.24 -23.23 15.92
CA VAL A 546 24.07 -24.33 14.94
C VAL A 546 25.41 -24.97 14.60
N LEU A 547 26.45 -24.17 14.31
CA LEU A 547 27.78 -24.65 14.01
C LEU A 547 28.46 -25.39 15.19
N ALA A 548 28.10 -25.06 16.43
CA ALA A 548 28.61 -25.74 17.63
C ALA A 548 28.03 -27.15 17.84
N ARG A 549 26.93 -27.52 17.16
CA ARG A 549 26.29 -28.82 17.31
C ARG A 549 27.12 -29.94 16.69
N SER A 550 27.21 -31.07 17.37
CA SER A 550 28.03 -32.23 16.92
C SER A 550 27.48 -32.90 15.64
N ASP A 551 26.15 -32.95 15.48
CA ASP A 551 25.51 -33.50 14.29
C ASP A 551 25.82 -32.62 13.06
N VAL A 552 25.74 -31.30 13.16
CA VAL A 552 26.05 -30.35 12.10
C VAL A 552 27.55 -30.43 11.72
N ARG A 553 28.45 -30.51 12.69
CA ARG A 553 29.88 -30.73 12.44
C ARG A 553 30.18 -32.02 11.69
N ASN A 554 29.50 -33.10 12.06
CA ASN A 554 29.61 -34.36 11.35
C ASN A 554 29.11 -34.25 9.89
N ASP A 555 28.04 -33.52 9.66
CA ASP A 555 27.50 -33.31 8.33
C ASP A 555 28.42 -32.42 7.47
N ILE A 556 29.01 -31.36 8.03
CA ILE A 556 30.07 -30.58 7.37
C ILE A 556 31.23 -31.48 6.95
N PHE A 557 31.70 -32.35 7.87
CA PHE A 557 32.78 -33.28 7.57
C PHE A 557 32.44 -34.26 6.44
N LYS A 558 31.23 -34.84 6.46
CA LYS A 558 30.73 -35.73 5.40
C LYS A 558 30.67 -35.03 4.05
N LEU A 559 30.10 -33.83 4.01
CA LEU A 559 30.00 -33.00 2.81
C LEU A 559 31.37 -32.66 2.23
N ARG A 560 32.32 -32.20 3.05
CA ARG A 560 33.70 -31.92 2.60
C ARG A 560 34.38 -33.15 2.05
N ARG A 561 34.19 -34.33 2.67
CA ARG A 561 34.72 -35.58 2.20
C ARG A 561 34.09 -36.05 0.87
N GLU A 562 32.77 -35.84 0.69
CA GLU A 562 32.06 -36.19 -0.55
C GLU A 562 32.50 -35.25 -1.71
N ILE A 563 32.66 -33.97 -1.44
CA ILE A 563 33.16 -32.98 -2.40
C ILE A 563 34.59 -33.36 -2.82
N GLY A 564 35.43 -33.76 -1.87
CA GLY A 564 36.85 -34.14 -2.10
C GLY A 564 37.66 -32.95 -2.63
N ALA A 565 38.42 -33.20 -3.72
CA ALA A 565 39.23 -32.16 -4.36
C ALA A 565 38.46 -31.22 -5.31
N ARG A 566 37.14 -31.41 -5.47
CA ARG A 566 36.29 -30.54 -6.30
C ARG A 566 35.95 -29.25 -5.58
N LYS A 567 35.61 -28.23 -6.35
CA LYS A 567 35.02 -26.99 -5.77
C LYS A 567 33.49 -27.09 -5.81
N LEU A 568 32.85 -26.83 -4.68
CA LEU A 568 31.40 -26.73 -4.56
C LEU A 568 30.97 -25.28 -4.79
N VAL A 569 30.19 -25.06 -5.82
CA VAL A 569 29.43 -23.83 -6.04
C VAL A 569 28.03 -24.06 -5.49
N LEU A 570 27.61 -23.25 -4.54
CA LEU A 570 26.32 -23.37 -3.87
C LEU A 570 25.41 -22.23 -4.28
N SER A 571 24.16 -22.54 -4.57
CA SER A 571 23.06 -21.58 -4.79
C SER A 571 21.88 -21.97 -3.92
N VAL A 572 21.44 -21.08 -3.03
CA VAL A 572 20.26 -21.29 -2.17
C VAL A 572 19.28 -20.17 -2.43
N GLU A 573 18.09 -20.51 -2.92
CA GLU A 573 17.10 -19.51 -3.32
C GLU A 573 15.67 -20.09 -3.30
N ARG A 574 14.68 -19.23 -3.32
CA ARG A 574 13.31 -19.67 -3.64
C ARG A 574 13.21 -19.91 -5.14
N LEU A 575 12.37 -20.86 -5.52
CA LEU A 575 12.01 -21.07 -6.91
C LEU A 575 11.10 -19.93 -7.38
N ASP A 576 11.73 -18.84 -7.84
CA ASP A 576 11.08 -17.59 -8.22
C ASP A 576 11.79 -17.01 -9.45
N TYR A 577 11.02 -16.50 -10.42
CA TYR A 577 11.57 -15.93 -11.66
C TYR A 577 12.48 -14.73 -11.43
N THR A 578 12.34 -14.05 -10.28
CA THR A 578 13.20 -12.91 -9.91
C THR A 578 14.64 -13.34 -9.55
N LYS A 579 14.88 -14.63 -9.32
CA LYS A 579 16.17 -15.13 -8.82
C LYS A 579 17.18 -15.45 -9.93
N GLY A 580 16.80 -15.37 -11.21
CA GLY A 580 17.72 -15.54 -12.32
C GLY A 580 18.27 -16.98 -12.49
N THR A 581 17.55 -17.99 -11.99
CA THR A 581 17.99 -19.39 -11.95
C THR A 581 18.35 -19.95 -13.31
N LEU A 582 17.57 -19.63 -14.36
CA LEU A 582 17.85 -20.10 -15.72
C LEU A 582 19.12 -19.46 -16.30
N ALA A 583 19.29 -18.14 -16.13
CA ALA A 583 20.51 -17.45 -16.58
C ALA A 583 21.76 -17.98 -15.89
N LYS A 584 21.65 -18.35 -14.62
CA LYS A 584 22.71 -19.00 -13.84
C LYS A 584 23.09 -20.36 -14.44
N LEU A 585 22.11 -21.21 -14.78
CA LEU A 585 22.35 -22.52 -15.41
C LEU A 585 23.00 -22.37 -16.79
N GLU A 586 22.56 -21.41 -17.59
CA GLU A 586 23.15 -21.11 -18.90
C GLU A 586 24.59 -20.61 -18.78
N ALA A 587 24.88 -19.76 -17.80
CA ALA A 587 26.23 -19.30 -17.53
C ALA A 587 27.15 -20.44 -17.03
N PHE A 588 26.62 -21.37 -16.23
CA PHE A 588 27.37 -22.56 -15.80
C PHE A 588 27.64 -23.54 -16.96
N GLU A 589 26.67 -23.75 -17.84
CA GLU A 589 26.85 -24.51 -19.06
C GLU A 589 27.96 -23.92 -19.93
N ARG A 590 27.91 -22.61 -20.15
CA ARG A 590 28.94 -21.83 -20.89
C ARG A 590 30.31 -21.97 -20.25
N LEU A 591 30.41 -21.93 -18.90
CA LEU A 591 31.68 -22.12 -18.18
C LEU A 591 32.27 -23.51 -18.53
N LEU A 592 31.50 -24.58 -18.51
CA LEU A 592 31.96 -25.94 -18.82
C LEU A 592 32.34 -26.11 -20.28
N GLU A 593 31.74 -25.38 -21.21
CA GLU A 593 32.08 -25.34 -22.63
C GLU A 593 33.39 -24.62 -22.88
N GLN A 594 33.55 -23.43 -22.33
CA GLN A 594 34.69 -22.55 -22.56
C GLN A 594 35.94 -22.97 -21.79
N HIS A 595 35.74 -23.66 -20.63
CA HIS A 595 36.79 -24.09 -19.73
C HIS A 595 36.71 -25.63 -19.47
N PRO A 596 37.07 -26.47 -20.44
CA PRO A 596 37.02 -27.93 -20.29
C PRO A 596 37.88 -28.49 -19.15
N ASP A 597 38.93 -27.70 -18.74
CA ASP A 597 39.77 -28.00 -17.59
C ASP A 597 39.03 -27.95 -16.24
N ARG A 598 37.85 -27.33 -16.20
CA ARG A 598 36.97 -27.29 -15.03
C ARG A 598 36.01 -28.48 -14.94
N GLN A 599 35.81 -29.23 -16.03
CA GLN A 599 34.97 -30.44 -16.02
C GLN A 599 35.55 -31.50 -15.08
N GLY A 600 34.69 -32.05 -14.23
CA GLY A 600 35.08 -32.96 -13.15
C GLY A 600 35.65 -32.32 -11.90
N LYS A 601 35.91 -30.99 -11.91
CA LYS A 601 36.54 -30.27 -10.80
C LYS A 601 35.60 -29.28 -10.09
N VAL A 602 34.42 -29.01 -10.67
CA VAL A 602 33.42 -28.10 -10.08
C VAL A 602 32.04 -28.75 -10.11
N THR A 603 31.28 -28.60 -9.03
CA THR A 603 29.88 -29.05 -8.98
C THR A 603 29.03 -27.87 -8.52
N LEU A 604 27.94 -27.59 -9.24
CA LEU A 604 26.92 -26.64 -8.85
C LEU A 604 25.81 -27.37 -8.09
N LEU A 605 25.65 -27.05 -6.80
CA LEU A 605 24.50 -27.49 -5.99
C LEU A 605 23.49 -26.37 -5.89
N MET A 606 22.28 -26.62 -6.36
CA MET A 606 21.17 -25.68 -6.32
C MET A 606 20.09 -26.19 -5.37
N ILE A 607 19.85 -25.46 -4.31
CA ILE A 607 18.76 -25.69 -3.35
C ILE A 607 17.68 -24.65 -3.63
N CYS A 608 16.63 -25.07 -4.34
CA CYS A 608 15.55 -24.19 -4.76
C CYS A 608 14.26 -24.52 -3.99
N VAL A 609 13.92 -23.69 -3.01
CA VAL A 609 12.72 -23.88 -2.20
C VAL A 609 11.48 -23.56 -3.06
N PRO A 610 10.55 -24.52 -3.27
CA PRO A 610 9.38 -24.27 -4.07
C PRO A 610 8.53 -23.13 -3.52
N ALA A 611 8.13 -22.22 -4.40
CA ALA A 611 7.14 -21.17 -4.12
C ALA A 611 5.70 -21.73 -4.27
N ALA A 612 4.71 -20.89 -4.49
CA ALA A 612 3.31 -21.26 -4.68
C ALA A 612 3.10 -22.26 -5.86
N ARG A 613 3.16 -23.55 -5.59
CA ARG A 613 3.08 -24.63 -6.61
C ARG A 613 1.79 -24.61 -7.42
N GLU A 614 0.72 -24.02 -6.87
CA GLU A 614 -0.57 -23.83 -7.55
C GLU A 614 -0.51 -22.81 -8.69
N MET A 615 0.47 -21.89 -8.71
CA MET A 615 0.59 -20.86 -9.74
C MET A 615 1.33 -21.39 -10.97
N THR A 616 0.74 -21.24 -12.14
CA THR A 616 1.28 -21.74 -13.42
C THR A 616 2.68 -21.21 -13.72
N ILE A 617 2.96 -19.95 -13.41
CA ILE A 617 4.26 -19.32 -13.66
C ILE A 617 5.41 -20.05 -12.96
N TYR A 618 5.21 -20.47 -11.71
CA TYR A 618 6.25 -21.19 -10.96
C TYR A 618 6.41 -22.65 -11.42
N ARG A 619 5.31 -23.30 -11.81
CA ARG A 619 5.38 -24.65 -12.42
C ARG A 619 6.14 -24.62 -13.74
N THR A 620 5.84 -23.64 -14.60
CA THR A 620 6.55 -23.49 -15.87
C THR A 620 8.04 -23.23 -15.63
N LEU A 621 8.40 -22.37 -14.70
CA LEU A 621 9.78 -22.10 -14.33
C LEU A 621 10.49 -23.37 -13.83
N GLN A 622 9.85 -24.14 -12.95
CA GLN A 622 10.41 -25.39 -12.45
C GLN A 622 10.71 -26.36 -13.58
N ASN A 623 9.76 -26.58 -14.50
CA ASN A 623 9.96 -27.47 -15.66
C ASN A 623 11.13 -26.99 -16.54
N GLN A 624 11.26 -25.69 -16.77
CA GLN A 624 12.38 -25.12 -17.54
C GLN A 624 13.73 -25.36 -16.85
N ILE A 625 13.79 -25.20 -15.53
CA ILE A 625 14.99 -25.47 -14.72
C ILE A 625 15.35 -26.96 -14.81
N GLU A 626 14.38 -27.86 -14.61
CA GLU A 626 14.62 -29.31 -14.68
C GLU A 626 15.09 -29.76 -16.07
N GLN A 627 14.55 -29.17 -17.14
CA GLN A 627 15.01 -29.39 -18.51
C GLN A 627 16.45 -28.90 -18.73
N ALA A 628 16.79 -27.70 -18.22
CA ALA A 628 18.15 -27.17 -18.32
C ALA A 628 19.16 -28.04 -17.55
N VAL A 629 18.80 -28.44 -16.32
CA VAL A 629 19.64 -29.37 -15.52
C VAL A 629 19.84 -30.70 -16.23
N GLY A 630 18.75 -31.28 -16.78
CA GLY A 630 18.83 -32.52 -17.54
C GLY A 630 19.74 -32.42 -18.79
N ARG A 631 19.65 -31.31 -19.52
CA ARG A 631 20.50 -31.02 -20.68
C ARG A 631 21.97 -30.89 -20.29
N ILE A 632 22.30 -30.12 -19.26
CA ILE A 632 23.67 -29.91 -18.79
C ILE A 632 24.27 -31.24 -18.30
N ASN A 633 23.53 -31.97 -17.48
CA ASN A 633 23.99 -33.24 -16.94
C ASN A 633 24.15 -34.27 -18.05
N GLY A 634 23.23 -34.36 -19.03
CA GLY A 634 23.35 -35.28 -20.17
C GLY A 634 24.58 -35.02 -21.06
N ARG A 635 25.03 -33.76 -21.14
CA ARG A 635 26.19 -33.37 -21.96
C ARG A 635 27.54 -33.60 -21.27
N PHE A 636 27.61 -33.35 -19.96
CA PHE A 636 28.90 -33.21 -19.28
C PHE A 636 29.14 -34.24 -18.19
N SER A 637 28.11 -34.99 -17.71
CA SER A 637 28.31 -35.99 -16.64
C SER A 637 29.31 -37.05 -17.00
N ARG A 638 30.02 -37.53 -15.97
CA ARG A 638 30.87 -38.73 -16.00
C ARG A 638 30.38 -39.68 -14.91
N LEU A 639 30.82 -40.93 -14.93
CA LEU A 639 30.38 -41.93 -13.96
C LEU A 639 30.61 -41.52 -12.51
N ASP A 640 31.68 -40.77 -12.27
CA ASP A 640 32.10 -40.28 -10.94
C ASP A 640 31.74 -38.83 -10.68
N TRP A 641 31.07 -38.14 -11.62
CA TRP A 641 30.80 -36.69 -11.46
C TRP A 641 29.53 -36.25 -12.18
N THR A 642 28.67 -35.52 -11.46
CA THR A 642 27.49 -34.83 -11.97
C THR A 642 27.69 -33.34 -11.84
N PRO A 643 27.66 -32.56 -12.94
CA PRO A 643 27.91 -31.11 -12.92
C PRO A 643 26.94 -30.32 -12.09
N VAL A 644 25.62 -30.60 -12.23
CA VAL A 644 24.56 -29.87 -11.53
C VAL A 644 23.75 -30.81 -10.67
N ARG A 645 23.72 -30.54 -9.38
CA ARG A 645 22.83 -31.19 -8.40
C ARG A 645 21.70 -30.24 -8.10
N PHE A 646 20.47 -30.58 -8.45
CA PHE A 646 19.28 -29.77 -8.26
C PHE A 646 18.37 -30.39 -7.20
N PHE A 647 18.05 -29.59 -6.16
CA PHE A 647 17.24 -30.02 -5.04
C PHE A 647 16.05 -29.05 -4.87
N ALA A 648 14.83 -29.51 -5.23
CA ALA A 648 13.62 -28.71 -5.22
C ALA A 648 12.80 -28.94 -3.94
N GLN A 649 13.41 -28.74 -2.77
CA GLN A 649 12.76 -28.86 -1.46
C GLN A 649 13.36 -27.87 -0.46
N ALA A 650 12.60 -27.57 0.61
CA ALA A 650 13.14 -26.84 1.75
C ALA A 650 14.00 -27.78 2.59
N LEU A 651 15.16 -27.30 3.00
CA LEU A 651 16.03 -27.97 3.97
C LEU A 651 15.87 -27.31 5.36
N PRO A 652 16.07 -28.09 6.44
CA PRO A 652 16.26 -27.50 7.78
C PRO A 652 17.41 -26.50 7.78
N PHE A 653 17.32 -25.49 8.62
CA PHE A 653 18.35 -24.41 8.68
C PHE A 653 19.76 -24.96 8.98
N GLU A 654 19.84 -25.97 9.85
CA GLU A 654 21.06 -26.65 10.22
C GLU A 654 21.76 -27.29 9.01
N GLU A 655 20.99 -27.94 8.14
CA GLU A 655 21.51 -28.53 6.91
C GLU A 655 21.99 -27.45 5.93
N VAL A 656 21.25 -26.33 5.82
CA VAL A 656 21.65 -25.19 4.99
C VAL A 656 22.97 -24.59 5.48
N VAL A 657 23.12 -24.40 6.80
CA VAL A 657 24.37 -23.91 7.42
C VAL A 657 25.53 -24.87 7.17
N ALA A 658 25.29 -26.18 7.23
CA ALA A 658 26.34 -27.18 6.90
C ALA A 658 26.80 -27.05 5.43
N HIS A 659 25.89 -26.80 4.50
CA HIS A 659 26.24 -26.53 3.09
C HIS A 659 26.96 -25.20 2.91
N TYR A 660 26.57 -24.13 3.65
CA TYR A 660 27.31 -22.86 3.65
C TYR A 660 28.75 -23.05 4.11
N ALA A 661 28.97 -23.81 5.17
CA ALA A 661 30.31 -24.10 5.71
C ALA A 661 31.18 -24.96 4.78
N ALA A 662 30.57 -25.79 3.96
CA ALA A 662 31.28 -26.70 3.04
C ALA A 662 31.57 -26.07 1.66
N ALA A 663 30.87 -25.01 1.26
CA ALA A 663 30.97 -24.41 -0.07
C ALA A 663 32.19 -23.52 -0.24
N GLN A 664 32.88 -23.61 -1.38
CA GLN A 664 33.98 -22.73 -1.78
C GLN A 664 33.50 -21.47 -2.49
N VAL A 665 32.33 -21.53 -3.15
CA VAL A 665 31.73 -20.38 -3.82
C VAL A 665 30.23 -20.36 -3.51
N MET A 666 29.74 -19.22 -3.05
CA MET A 666 28.31 -18.94 -2.99
C MET A 666 27.92 -18.08 -4.18
N TRP A 667 26.94 -18.55 -4.98
CA TRP A 667 26.55 -17.90 -6.22
C TRP A 667 25.10 -17.42 -6.17
N ILE A 668 24.91 -16.12 -5.91
CA ILE A 668 23.61 -15.48 -5.71
C ILE A 668 23.44 -14.38 -6.75
N THR A 669 22.60 -14.63 -7.75
CA THR A 669 22.46 -13.74 -8.90
C THR A 669 21.01 -13.41 -9.23
N PRO A 670 20.23 -12.86 -8.25
CA PRO A 670 18.87 -12.43 -8.55
C PRO A 670 18.86 -11.32 -9.61
N LEU A 671 17.82 -11.32 -10.46
CA LEU A 671 17.59 -10.24 -11.41
C LEU A 671 17.22 -8.93 -10.68
N ARG A 672 16.55 -9.06 -9.54
CA ARG A 672 16.26 -7.97 -8.59
C ARG A 672 15.97 -8.56 -7.22
N ASP A 673 16.50 -7.95 -6.16
CA ASP A 673 16.22 -8.35 -4.78
C ASP A 673 16.27 -7.11 -3.86
N GLY A 674 15.38 -7.07 -2.85
CA GLY A 674 15.35 -5.99 -1.86
C GLY A 674 16.63 -5.91 -1.03
N LEU A 675 17.11 -7.08 -0.56
CA LEU A 675 18.36 -7.19 0.22
C LEU A 675 19.12 -8.46 -0.15
N ASN A 676 18.62 -9.63 0.18
CA ASN A 676 19.20 -10.97 0.13
C ASN A 676 19.91 -11.39 1.42
N LEU A 677 19.17 -11.95 2.37
CA LEU A 677 19.72 -12.44 3.64
C LEU A 677 20.60 -13.69 3.46
N VAL A 678 20.36 -14.52 2.44
CA VAL A 678 21.15 -15.73 2.16
C VAL A 678 22.64 -15.40 1.95
N SER A 679 22.96 -14.28 1.32
CA SER A 679 24.34 -13.82 1.16
C SER A 679 25.00 -13.50 2.51
N LYS A 680 24.25 -12.88 3.43
CA LYS A 680 24.73 -12.55 4.78
C LYS A 680 24.87 -13.80 5.66
N GLU A 681 23.95 -14.75 5.56
CA GLU A 681 24.03 -16.03 6.27
C GLU A 681 25.25 -16.86 5.84
N PHE A 682 25.54 -16.90 4.53
CA PHE A 682 26.76 -17.53 4.02
C PHE A 682 28.02 -16.87 4.57
N VAL A 683 28.09 -15.53 4.50
CA VAL A 683 29.24 -14.76 5.01
C VAL A 683 29.41 -14.99 6.51
N ALA A 684 28.32 -14.94 7.28
CA ALA A 684 28.35 -15.21 8.72
C ALA A 684 28.89 -16.63 9.02
N THR A 685 28.38 -17.64 8.30
CA THR A 685 28.83 -19.03 8.48
C THR A 685 30.31 -19.18 8.17
N GLN A 686 30.77 -18.65 7.04
CA GLN A 686 32.17 -18.74 6.61
C GLN A 686 33.11 -17.99 7.59
N GLY A 687 32.69 -16.79 8.05
CA GLY A 687 33.47 -16.00 8.99
C GLY A 687 33.60 -16.66 10.35
N ILE A 688 32.53 -17.23 10.91
CA ILE A 688 32.54 -17.97 12.18
C ILE A 688 33.43 -19.22 12.09
N GLU A 689 33.36 -19.96 10.96
CA GLU A 689 34.19 -21.15 10.69
C GLU A 689 35.67 -20.79 10.39
N GLY A 690 36.03 -19.52 10.17
CA GLY A 690 37.36 -19.12 9.73
C GLY A 690 37.71 -19.60 8.32
N SER A 691 36.70 -19.86 7.47
CA SER A 691 36.84 -20.32 6.10
C SER A 691 36.96 -19.15 5.11
N ASN A 692 37.37 -19.42 3.85
CA ASN A 692 37.67 -18.41 2.83
C ASN A 692 36.78 -18.55 1.57
N GLY A 693 35.52 -18.96 1.74
CA GLY A 693 34.58 -19.05 0.63
C GLY A 693 34.38 -17.71 -0.06
N VAL A 694 34.16 -17.74 -1.38
CA VAL A 694 33.96 -16.54 -2.20
C VAL A 694 32.48 -16.30 -2.46
N LEU A 695 32.01 -15.09 -2.23
CA LEU A 695 30.65 -14.65 -2.56
C LEU A 695 30.62 -14.02 -3.96
N VAL A 696 29.87 -14.61 -4.88
CA VAL A 696 29.48 -13.99 -6.17
C VAL A 696 28.05 -13.49 -6.04
N LEU A 697 27.85 -12.20 -6.20
CA LEU A 697 26.59 -11.53 -5.89
C LEU A 697 26.12 -10.66 -7.06
N SER A 698 24.82 -10.67 -7.36
CA SER A 698 24.22 -9.73 -8.29
C SER A 698 24.36 -8.30 -7.82
N GLU A 699 24.79 -7.40 -8.69
CA GLU A 699 24.81 -5.95 -8.42
C GLU A 699 23.40 -5.34 -8.22
N PHE A 700 22.33 -6.08 -8.57
CA PHE A 700 20.94 -5.70 -8.33
C PHE A 700 20.34 -6.27 -7.04
N ALA A 701 21.12 -6.95 -6.23
CA ALA A 701 20.72 -7.31 -4.87
C ALA A 701 21.06 -6.15 -3.91
N GLY A 702 20.12 -5.80 -3.01
CA GLY A 702 20.39 -4.71 -2.04
C GLY A 702 21.65 -4.92 -1.22
N ALA A 703 21.95 -6.17 -0.86
CA ALA A 703 23.18 -6.53 -0.12
C ALA A 703 24.48 -6.17 -0.86
N ALA A 704 24.46 -5.98 -2.19
CA ALA A 704 25.62 -5.53 -2.95
C ALA A 704 26.10 -4.13 -2.52
N ALA A 705 25.21 -3.29 -2.01
CA ALA A 705 25.58 -1.97 -1.48
C ALA A 705 26.42 -2.05 -0.20
N GLU A 706 26.34 -3.14 0.59
CA GLU A 706 27.07 -3.30 1.84
C GLU A 706 28.26 -4.27 1.73
N LEU A 707 28.10 -5.34 0.94
CA LEU A 707 29.03 -6.46 0.88
C LEU A 707 30.17 -6.19 -0.13
N LYS A 708 31.02 -5.20 0.20
CA LYS A 708 32.07 -4.66 -0.68
C LYS A 708 33.13 -5.67 -1.11
N GLY A 709 33.30 -6.77 -0.37
CA GLY A 709 34.23 -7.86 -0.72
C GLY A 709 33.67 -8.88 -1.72
N ALA A 710 32.39 -8.81 -2.12
CA ALA A 710 31.78 -9.71 -3.06
C ALA A 710 32.33 -9.51 -4.50
N VAL A 711 32.34 -10.58 -5.29
CA VAL A 711 32.47 -10.49 -6.74
C VAL A 711 31.11 -10.11 -7.30
N LEU A 712 30.97 -8.86 -7.74
CA LEU A 712 29.71 -8.37 -8.29
C LEU A 712 29.56 -8.77 -9.75
N THR A 713 28.33 -9.18 -10.13
CA THR A 713 28.00 -9.57 -11.51
C THR A 713 26.66 -9.00 -11.93
N ASN A 714 26.53 -8.69 -13.23
CA ASN A 714 25.27 -8.34 -13.86
C ASN A 714 24.53 -9.60 -14.29
N PRO A 715 23.40 -9.98 -13.67
CA PRO A 715 22.68 -11.21 -14.02
C PRO A 715 22.00 -11.16 -15.38
N HIS A 716 21.96 -10.00 -16.06
CA HIS A 716 21.43 -9.84 -17.38
C HIS A 716 22.50 -10.01 -18.48
N ASP A 717 23.78 -10.09 -18.10
CA ASP A 717 24.90 -10.38 -19.01
C ASP A 717 25.44 -11.79 -18.76
N PRO A 718 25.17 -12.73 -19.67
CA PRO A 718 25.66 -14.11 -19.54
C PRO A 718 27.20 -14.23 -19.55
N ALA A 719 27.89 -13.29 -20.18
CA ALA A 719 29.35 -13.27 -20.19
C ALA A 719 29.90 -12.86 -18.84
N ASP A 720 29.32 -11.83 -18.23
CA ASP A 720 29.72 -11.33 -16.91
C ASP A 720 29.41 -12.35 -15.81
N LEU A 721 28.25 -13.03 -15.86
CA LEU A 721 27.94 -14.15 -14.96
C LEU A 721 28.99 -15.26 -15.02
N THR A 722 29.41 -15.64 -16.23
CA THR A 722 30.45 -16.67 -16.46
C THR A 722 31.80 -16.20 -15.95
N ALA A 723 32.18 -14.97 -16.26
CA ALA A 723 33.45 -14.38 -15.84
C ALA A 723 33.57 -14.24 -14.31
N GLY A 724 32.50 -13.77 -13.65
CA GLY A 724 32.45 -13.64 -12.19
C GLY A 724 32.54 -15.00 -11.48
N LEU A 725 31.88 -16.03 -12.00
CA LEU A 725 32.03 -17.39 -11.47
C LEU A 725 33.46 -17.93 -11.69
N LEU A 726 34.04 -17.72 -12.87
CA LEU A 726 35.41 -18.14 -13.17
C LEU A 726 36.43 -17.43 -12.26
N GLN A 727 36.25 -16.10 -12.04
CA GLN A 727 37.05 -15.33 -11.10
C GLN A 727 37.02 -15.94 -9.70
N ALA A 728 35.81 -16.23 -9.18
CA ALA A 728 35.64 -16.84 -7.87
C ALA A 728 36.29 -18.24 -7.76
N LEU A 729 36.14 -19.06 -8.79
CA LEU A 729 36.76 -20.38 -8.85
C LEU A 729 38.28 -20.36 -8.95
N SER A 730 38.86 -19.28 -9.47
CA SER A 730 40.29 -19.13 -9.72
C SER A 730 40.97 -18.21 -8.71
N MET A 731 40.22 -17.66 -7.73
CA MET A 731 40.71 -16.69 -6.76
C MET A 731 41.80 -17.31 -5.87
N PRO A 732 42.94 -16.65 -5.69
CA PRO A 732 43.97 -17.07 -4.72
C PRO A 732 43.42 -17.08 -3.29
N ASP A 733 43.90 -18.00 -2.46
CA ASP A 733 43.42 -18.16 -1.07
C ASP A 733 43.64 -16.96 -0.18
N ASP A 734 44.73 -16.20 -0.37
CA ASP A 734 45.03 -14.96 0.35
C ASP A 734 44.02 -13.85 -0.01
N GLU A 735 43.70 -13.68 -1.29
CA GLU A 735 42.68 -12.75 -1.74
C GLU A 735 41.29 -13.16 -1.20
N ALA A 736 40.93 -14.44 -1.33
CA ALA A 736 39.63 -14.96 -0.83
C ALA A 736 39.51 -14.72 0.69
N THR A 737 40.55 -14.97 1.45
CA THR A 737 40.63 -14.73 2.90
C THR A 737 40.49 -13.24 3.23
N GLY A 738 41.15 -12.37 2.49
CA GLY A 738 41.03 -10.92 2.67
C GLY A 738 39.64 -10.40 2.42
N ARG A 739 39.02 -10.85 1.32
CA ARG A 739 37.61 -10.51 0.96
C ARG A 739 36.62 -11.03 1.99
N MET A 740 36.75 -12.29 2.43
CA MET A 740 35.87 -12.88 3.43
C MET A 740 35.96 -12.16 4.78
N ARG A 741 37.16 -11.78 5.21
CA ARG A 741 37.36 -10.98 6.43
C ARG A 741 36.65 -9.62 6.34
N GLN A 742 36.71 -8.94 5.19
CA GLN A 742 36.03 -7.68 4.95
C GLN A 742 34.48 -7.86 4.98
N LEU A 743 34.00 -8.90 4.31
CA LEU A 743 32.56 -9.24 4.28
C LEU A 743 32.03 -9.56 5.69
N PHE A 744 32.75 -10.44 6.41
CA PHE A 744 32.35 -10.86 7.76
C PHE A 744 32.37 -9.68 8.75
N GLY A 745 33.36 -8.81 8.70
CA GLY A 745 33.42 -7.61 9.54
C GLY A 745 32.20 -6.68 9.31
N SER A 746 31.70 -6.58 8.07
CA SER A 746 30.49 -5.82 7.78
C SER A 746 29.23 -6.50 8.35
N VAL A 747 29.11 -7.83 8.18
CA VAL A 747 27.96 -8.60 8.67
C VAL A 747 27.93 -8.68 10.19
N GLU A 748 29.10 -8.81 10.82
CA GLU A 748 29.24 -8.85 12.28
C GLU A 748 28.89 -7.50 12.92
N TYR A 749 29.33 -6.40 12.31
CA TYR A 749 29.06 -5.07 12.84
C TYR A 749 27.58 -4.67 12.67
N TYR A 750 26.92 -5.06 11.57
CA TYR A 750 25.53 -4.79 11.27
C TYR A 750 24.68 -6.06 11.38
N ASP A 751 24.72 -6.68 12.57
CA ASP A 751 23.89 -7.85 12.88
C ASP A 751 22.41 -7.48 13.06
N VAL A 752 21.58 -8.48 13.33
CA VAL A 752 20.13 -8.29 13.50
C VAL A 752 19.77 -7.44 14.72
N ASP A 753 20.51 -7.59 15.82
CA ASP A 753 20.25 -6.84 17.06
C ASP A 753 20.55 -5.35 16.87
N ARG A 754 21.62 -5.04 16.17
CA ARG A 754 21.97 -3.66 15.81
C ARG A 754 20.97 -3.07 14.83
N TRP A 755 20.58 -3.81 13.80
CA TRP A 755 19.56 -3.37 12.85
C TRP A 755 18.29 -2.86 13.55
N GLY A 756 17.79 -3.65 14.50
CA GLY A 756 16.56 -3.26 15.19
C GLY A 756 16.73 -2.12 16.16
N ARG A 757 17.85 -2.07 16.89
CA ARG A 757 18.15 -0.91 17.76
C ARG A 757 18.24 0.37 16.92
N ASP A 758 19.07 0.37 15.88
CA ASP A 758 19.27 1.54 15.02
C ASP A 758 17.94 2.01 14.39
N PHE A 759 17.07 1.08 14.00
CA PHE A 759 15.75 1.42 13.46
C PHE A 759 14.81 2.01 14.52
N LEU A 760 14.66 1.35 15.68
CA LEU A 760 13.78 1.85 16.74
C LEU A 760 14.27 3.16 17.35
N ASP A 761 15.59 3.38 17.43
CA ASP A 761 16.18 4.65 17.84
C ASP A 761 15.89 5.76 16.82
N ALA A 762 15.97 5.46 15.52
CA ALA A 762 15.58 6.40 14.47
C ALA A 762 14.08 6.76 14.55
N VAL A 763 13.20 5.79 14.85
CA VAL A 763 11.77 6.02 15.08
C VAL A 763 11.54 6.92 16.30
N ARG A 764 12.28 6.71 17.40
CA ARG A 764 12.14 7.56 18.60
C ARG A 764 12.58 8.98 18.34
N ASN A 765 13.67 9.16 17.60
CA ASN A 765 14.28 10.46 17.32
C ASN A 765 13.53 11.24 16.23
N SER A 766 12.71 10.59 15.41
CA SER A 766 11.94 11.27 14.36
C SER A 766 11.00 12.38 14.88
N HIS A 767 10.62 12.31 16.17
CA HIS A 767 9.77 13.30 16.87
C HIS A 767 10.53 14.28 17.76
N ALA A 768 11.83 14.08 18.02
CA ALA A 768 12.57 14.88 19.00
C ALA A 768 13.05 16.26 18.45
N GLU A 769 12.92 16.49 17.16
CA GLU A 769 13.38 17.71 16.48
C GLU A 769 12.25 18.60 15.94
N GLY A 770 11.01 18.42 16.45
CA GLY A 770 9.83 19.22 16.09
C GLY A 770 9.51 20.32 17.09
#